data_a4e843130d4ae46cf91753e9c43044b1
#
_entry.id   a4e843130d4ae46cf91753e9c43044b1
#
_cell.length_a   1.000
_cell.length_b   1.000
_cell.length_c   1.000
_cell.angle_alpha   90.00
_cell.angle_beta   90.00
_cell.angle_gamma   90.00
#
_symmetry.space_group_name_H-M   'P 1'
#
loop_
_entity.id
_entity.type
_entity.pdbx_description
1 polymer ?
#
loop_
_entity_poly.entity_id
_entity_poly.type
_entity_poly.pdbx_seq_one_letter_code
_entity_poly.pdbx_strand_id
1 'polypeptide(L)'
;MNKHFHLSSFHFPLLIVLGTMMTACSTVRHLPADELLYTGTQSVTVSDDGRAPLRDQAVGEAKVAFVSPPNNALFGSSRYRTPLPLGLWAYNAFVGDSTGLRHWLFRTFATQPIYISTVNPAFRADVAENTLRNYGYFDSSVTYRVDTLPDERKAKLSYTLHLGEPWRYGTIAYRDFPPAMDSLIRATWAHRLLREGEQLSYATLSGERNRLFMLFRERGYYFYRPEMITLLADTTRKRGEVNLRVTTPTDLPSHVTRPWHVGHTYLTFHDYRKRSLTSQDTLTNGAISYLYPTKRIPIRQALLASRITYRHGDLYSLTAQNTTQRDLNRLGILNGVSINYIPRDSTYRTDTLDVYISTLLEPPYELSIEANFTAKSNDQVGPSLVTSFSRKNLLRMAEIIQLRMKGSYEWQTNRLLRREGNTVNSFELGADLSMSVPQLLFPGGYDHPYERPVSTTARLYADWFNRGGFFRMLAFGGNLTYAFSTSEVLTHSVTPFNLTFNTLEHTTQRFDSIMTANPIIGLSFRNQFIPSATYTLTYDNTNVGSTRHPSRVTFTATSAGALASLFSRQKKSLLGIPYAQFVKGTVEACRYYRFATHHTLATRLIAGILHAYGNATHLREQHGGNEAGSTVAPFSEQFHVGGANDIRAFPLRGIGPGSYHATGRYAYIDHTGDVKLEANAEWRFPLVGQLSGALFIDAGNVWTLRSDDSRPGSQLRSKSFANDIALGTGFGLRYNLRVLLLRCDVGIPLHIPYDTGEQGYYNIPHFTRSLCFHFGVGYPF
;
A
#
# COMPACT_ATOMS: atom_id res chain seq x y z
N MET A 1 0.17 -34.48 43.73
CA MET A 1 -1.10 -33.91 44.21
C MET A 1 -1.72 -33.14 43.05
N ASN A 2 -2.79 -33.72 42.50
CA ASN A 2 -3.53 -33.25 41.35
C ASN A 2 -4.28 -31.97 41.69
N LYS A 3 -4.06 -30.90 40.90
CA LYS A 3 -5.03 -29.81 40.78
C LYS A 3 -5.56 -29.81 39.34
N HIS A 4 -6.72 -30.44 39.19
CA HIS A 4 -7.57 -30.27 38.03
C HIS A 4 -8.01 -28.81 37.93
N PHE A 5 -7.63 -28.12 36.86
CA PHE A 5 -8.21 -26.83 36.50
C PHE A 5 -9.63 -27.07 35.99
N HIS A 6 -10.61 -26.51 36.69
CA HIS A 6 -12.00 -26.48 36.29
C HIS A 6 -12.22 -25.69 35.02
N LEU A 7 -12.12 -26.36 33.86
CA LEU A 7 -12.54 -25.82 32.55
C LEU A 7 -14.05 -26.04 32.29
N SER A 8 -14.80 -26.53 33.33
CA SER A 8 -16.17 -26.98 33.17
C SER A 8 -17.28 -25.94 33.28
N SER A 9 -16.98 -24.71 33.73
CA SER A 9 -18.03 -23.72 33.98
C SER A 9 -18.44 -22.89 32.74
N PHE A 10 -17.61 -22.87 31.68
CA PHE A 10 -17.94 -22.13 30.45
C PHE A 10 -18.58 -22.99 29.35
N HIS A 11 -18.45 -24.30 29.45
CA HIS A 11 -18.99 -25.21 28.43
C HIS A 11 -20.47 -25.52 28.61
N PHE A 12 -21.01 -25.44 29.81
CA PHE A 12 -22.39 -25.72 30.11
C PHE A 12 -23.38 -24.68 29.54
N PRO A 13 -23.17 -23.37 29.69
CA PRO A 13 -24.04 -22.37 29.03
C PRO A 13 -23.89 -22.39 27.50
N LEU A 14 -22.70 -22.68 26.96
CA LEU A 14 -22.49 -22.79 25.52
C LEU A 14 -23.22 -24.01 24.93
N LEU A 15 -23.22 -25.14 25.63
CA LEU A 15 -23.96 -26.36 25.25
C LEU A 15 -25.49 -26.19 25.35
N ILE A 16 -25.98 -25.40 26.34
CA ILE A 16 -27.41 -25.07 26.43
C ILE A 16 -27.85 -24.16 25.31
N VAL A 17 -27.03 -23.13 24.97
CA VAL A 17 -27.28 -22.24 23.82
C VAL A 17 -27.21 -23.02 22.48
N LEU A 18 -26.25 -23.92 22.34
CA LEU A 18 -26.18 -24.82 21.17
C LEU A 18 -27.38 -25.82 21.13
N GLY A 19 -27.81 -26.35 22.26
CA GLY A 19 -28.95 -27.28 22.38
C GLY A 19 -30.28 -26.59 22.09
N THR A 20 -30.51 -25.37 22.55
CA THR A 20 -31.71 -24.57 22.21
C THR A 20 -31.72 -24.10 20.76
N MET A 21 -30.56 -23.89 20.13
CA MET A 21 -30.46 -23.62 18.69
C MET A 21 -30.76 -24.84 17.84
N MET A 22 -30.48 -26.05 18.30
CA MET A 22 -30.77 -27.28 17.58
C MET A 22 -32.29 -27.64 17.50
N THR A 23 -33.11 -27.17 18.43
CA THR A 23 -34.58 -27.35 18.34
C THR A 23 -35.26 -26.35 17.38
N ALA A 24 -34.54 -25.33 16.91
CA ALA A 24 -35.00 -24.34 15.93
C ALA A 24 -34.40 -24.56 14.53
N CYS A 25 -34.26 -25.80 14.08
CA CYS A 25 -33.61 -26.14 12.80
C CYS A 25 -34.30 -25.60 11.53
N SER A 26 -35.43 -24.92 11.65
CA SER A 26 -36.09 -24.30 10.49
C SER A 26 -35.50 -22.95 10.16
N THR A 27 -35.07 -22.77 8.90
CA THR A 27 -34.64 -21.47 8.35
C THR A 27 -35.78 -20.67 7.73
N VAL A 28 -36.98 -21.24 7.64
CA VAL A 28 -38.14 -20.73 6.90
C VAL A 28 -39.42 -20.58 7.74
N ARG A 29 -39.34 -20.78 9.06
CA ARG A 29 -40.51 -20.81 9.95
C ARG A 29 -41.32 -19.50 9.96
N HIS A 30 -40.61 -18.35 9.96
CA HIS A 30 -41.23 -17.05 9.99
C HIS A 30 -41.11 -16.31 8.65
N LEU A 31 -41.07 -17.07 7.54
CA LEU A 31 -41.14 -16.49 6.21
C LEU A 31 -42.59 -16.09 5.86
N PRO A 32 -42.86 -14.91 5.25
CA PRO A 32 -44.14 -14.57 4.67
C PRO A 32 -44.61 -15.62 3.66
N ALA A 33 -45.92 -15.82 3.53
CA ALA A 33 -46.48 -16.93 2.74
C ALA A 33 -46.13 -16.88 1.24
N ASP A 34 -45.97 -15.67 0.72
CA ASP A 34 -45.69 -15.35 -0.67
C ASP A 34 -44.17 -15.18 -0.97
N GLU A 35 -43.29 -15.36 0.04
CA GLU A 35 -41.86 -15.16 -0.13
C GLU A 35 -41.06 -16.46 -0.14
N LEU A 36 -39.97 -16.44 -0.95
CA LEU A 36 -38.98 -17.49 -1.02
C LEU A 36 -37.66 -17.03 -0.42
N LEU A 37 -37.06 -17.86 0.44
CA LEU A 37 -35.74 -17.58 0.98
C LEU A 37 -34.68 -17.72 -0.11
N TYR A 38 -33.97 -16.62 -0.37
CA TYR A 38 -32.85 -16.64 -1.30
C TYR A 38 -31.65 -17.39 -0.71
N THR A 39 -31.20 -18.39 -1.43
CA THR A 39 -30.10 -19.27 -0.99
C THR A 39 -28.85 -19.16 -1.85
N GLY A 40 -28.83 -18.21 -2.78
CA GLY A 40 -27.67 -17.88 -3.59
C GLY A 40 -27.92 -18.02 -5.10
N THR A 41 -26.87 -17.71 -5.86
CA THR A 41 -26.87 -17.85 -7.32
C THR A 41 -26.43 -19.27 -7.69
N GLN A 42 -27.22 -19.96 -8.51
CA GLN A 42 -26.93 -21.30 -9.00
C GLN A 42 -25.90 -21.27 -10.13
N SER A 43 -26.22 -20.51 -11.18
CA SER A 43 -25.39 -20.39 -12.37
C SER A 43 -25.51 -19.01 -13.01
N VAL A 44 -24.45 -18.61 -13.69
CA VAL A 44 -24.44 -17.49 -14.61
C VAL A 44 -23.84 -17.98 -15.91
N THR A 45 -24.69 -18.21 -16.91
CA THR A 45 -24.29 -18.73 -18.23
C THR A 45 -24.25 -17.60 -19.25
N VAL A 46 -23.38 -17.75 -20.22
CA VAL A 46 -23.26 -16.82 -21.36
C VAL A 46 -23.50 -17.63 -22.61
N SER A 47 -24.53 -17.25 -23.34
CA SER A 47 -24.90 -17.88 -24.63
C SER A 47 -24.36 -16.98 -25.75
N ASP A 48 -23.16 -17.27 -26.20
CA ASP A 48 -22.51 -16.58 -27.30
C ASP A 48 -21.20 -17.29 -27.71
N ASP A 49 -20.97 -17.42 -29.01
CA ASP A 49 -19.78 -17.98 -29.60
C ASP A 49 -18.79 -16.92 -30.16
N GLY A 50 -19.10 -15.63 -30.01
CA GLY A 50 -18.35 -14.52 -30.57
C GLY A 50 -17.03 -14.20 -29.82
N ARG A 51 -15.98 -13.82 -30.59
CA ARG A 51 -14.68 -13.36 -30.07
C ARG A 51 -14.51 -11.85 -30.30
N ALA A 52 -15.32 -11.04 -29.65
CA ALA A 52 -15.18 -9.58 -29.71
C ALA A 52 -14.09 -9.08 -28.74
N PRO A 53 -13.35 -8.01 -29.07
CA PRO A 53 -12.22 -7.50 -28.25
C PRO A 53 -12.60 -7.15 -26.81
N LEU A 54 -13.79 -6.57 -26.57
CA LEU A 54 -14.25 -6.13 -25.25
C LEU A 54 -15.20 -7.13 -24.59
N ARG A 55 -15.39 -8.33 -25.15
CA ARG A 55 -16.37 -9.32 -24.68
C ARG A 55 -16.14 -9.73 -23.22
N ASP A 56 -14.91 -10.12 -22.88
CA ASP A 56 -14.61 -10.63 -21.54
C ASP A 56 -14.75 -9.53 -20.47
N GLN A 57 -14.43 -8.29 -20.83
CA GLN A 57 -14.65 -7.15 -19.97
C GLN A 57 -16.14 -6.87 -19.78
N ALA A 58 -16.92 -6.83 -20.86
CA ALA A 58 -18.35 -6.62 -20.82
C ALA A 58 -19.08 -7.67 -19.98
N VAL A 59 -18.76 -8.95 -20.21
CA VAL A 59 -19.31 -10.07 -19.44
C VAL A 59 -18.87 -10.03 -17.98
N GLY A 60 -17.60 -9.68 -17.74
CA GLY A 60 -17.06 -9.52 -16.38
C GLY A 60 -17.79 -8.46 -15.58
N GLU A 61 -18.01 -7.29 -16.15
CA GLU A 61 -18.73 -6.20 -15.51
C GLU A 61 -20.23 -6.50 -15.35
N ALA A 62 -20.87 -7.10 -16.36
CA ALA A 62 -22.28 -7.50 -16.27
C ALA A 62 -22.51 -8.52 -15.16
N LYS A 63 -21.60 -9.46 -14.94
CA LYS A 63 -21.67 -10.45 -13.85
C LYS A 63 -21.64 -9.83 -12.46
N VAL A 64 -21.09 -8.62 -12.29
CA VAL A 64 -21.08 -7.91 -11.00
C VAL A 64 -22.50 -7.59 -10.54
N ALA A 65 -23.43 -7.33 -11.46
CA ALA A 65 -24.85 -7.08 -11.13
C ALA A 65 -25.50 -8.26 -10.39
N PHE A 66 -25.04 -9.49 -10.61
CA PHE A 66 -25.60 -10.71 -9.99
C PHE A 66 -24.96 -11.07 -8.64
N VAL A 67 -23.97 -10.29 -8.19
CA VAL A 67 -23.32 -10.52 -6.91
C VAL A 67 -24.29 -10.13 -5.78
N SER A 68 -24.90 -11.13 -5.16
CA SER A 68 -25.79 -10.98 -4.00
C SER A 68 -25.51 -12.13 -3.04
N PRO A 69 -24.71 -11.89 -1.98
CA PRO A 69 -24.46 -12.92 -0.98
C PRO A 69 -25.74 -13.27 -0.22
N PRO A 70 -26.12 -14.57 -0.13
CA PRO A 70 -27.24 -15.02 0.67
C PRO A 70 -26.92 -14.97 2.17
N ASN A 71 -27.93 -15.21 3.01
CA ASN A 71 -27.67 -15.48 4.43
C ASN A 71 -26.65 -16.63 4.56
N ASN A 72 -25.76 -16.53 5.54
CA ASN A 72 -24.66 -17.47 5.80
C ASN A 72 -23.73 -17.72 4.59
N ALA A 73 -23.56 -16.73 3.72
CA ALA A 73 -22.61 -16.80 2.61
C ALA A 73 -21.19 -17.12 3.09
N LEU A 74 -20.56 -18.13 2.50
CA LEU A 74 -19.18 -18.49 2.82
C LEU A 74 -18.24 -17.41 2.26
N PHE A 75 -17.57 -16.66 3.15
CA PHE A 75 -16.68 -15.54 2.79
C PHE A 75 -17.32 -14.50 1.84
N GLY A 76 -18.62 -14.25 1.98
CA GLY A 76 -19.35 -13.32 1.13
C GLY A 76 -19.66 -13.83 -0.28
N SER A 77 -19.55 -15.11 -0.53
CA SER A 77 -19.87 -15.73 -1.82
C SER A 77 -21.37 -15.70 -2.12
N SER A 78 -21.73 -15.34 -3.36
CA SER A 78 -23.13 -15.47 -3.82
C SER A 78 -23.53 -16.91 -4.12
N ARG A 79 -22.60 -17.85 -4.21
CA ARG A 79 -22.82 -19.24 -4.61
C ARG A 79 -22.74 -20.24 -3.46
N TYR A 80 -21.76 -20.04 -2.56
CA TYR A 80 -21.46 -20.99 -1.49
C TYR A 80 -21.87 -20.44 -0.13
N ARG A 81 -22.41 -21.34 0.72
CA ARG A 81 -22.87 -21.04 2.08
C ARG A 81 -22.18 -21.92 3.10
N THR A 82 -22.11 -21.47 4.34
CA THR A 82 -21.70 -22.29 5.46
C THR A 82 -22.79 -23.32 5.75
N PRO A 83 -22.44 -24.54 6.22
CA PRO A 83 -23.45 -25.60 6.51
C PRO A 83 -24.38 -25.23 7.65
N LEU A 84 -23.97 -24.38 8.59
CA LEU A 84 -24.71 -23.96 9.77
C LEU A 84 -25.21 -22.53 9.65
N PRO A 85 -26.51 -22.28 9.35
CA PRO A 85 -27.08 -20.95 9.22
C PRO A 85 -27.46 -20.35 10.58
N LEU A 86 -26.48 -20.17 11.48
CA LEU A 86 -26.68 -19.74 12.86
C LEU A 86 -27.50 -18.44 12.97
N GLY A 87 -27.26 -17.47 12.11
CA GLY A 87 -27.97 -16.21 12.12
C GLY A 87 -29.46 -16.35 11.78
N LEU A 88 -29.80 -17.22 10.82
CA LEU A 88 -31.21 -17.52 10.49
C LEU A 88 -31.90 -18.37 11.58
N TRP A 89 -31.16 -19.27 12.19
CA TRP A 89 -31.70 -20.02 13.34
C TRP A 89 -31.99 -19.10 14.51
N ALA A 90 -31.05 -18.17 14.84
CA ALA A 90 -31.27 -17.18 15.88
C ALA A 90 -32.47 -16.28 15.55
N TYR A 91 -32.62 -15.88 14.28
CA TYR A 91 -33.79 -15.10 13.83
C TYR A 91 -35.09 -15.89 14.07
N ASN A 92 -35.18 -17.12 13.56
CA ASN A 92 -36.42 -17.93 13.66
C ASN A 92 -36.72 -18.41 15.09
N ALA A 93 -35.72 -18.46 15.97
CA ALA A 93 -35.91 -18.86 17.38
C ALA A 93 -36.41 -17.68 18.25
N PHE A 94 -36.01 -16.44 17.94
CA PHE A 94 -36.12 -15.30 18.88
C PHE A 94 -36.83 -14.08 18.29
N VAL A 95 -37.34 -14.10 17.04
CA VAL A 95 -37.97 -12.96 16.38
C VAL A 95 -39.16 -12.37 17.12
N GLY A 96 -39.86 -13.15 17.98
CA GLY A 96 -40.99 -12.71 18.78
C GLY A 96 -40.62 -12.17 20.17
N ASP A 97 -39.35 -12.25 20.59
CA ASP A 97 -38.94 -11.88 21.93
C ASP A 97 -38.52 -10.39 22.00
N SER A 98 -39.19 -9.61 22.83
CA SER A 98 -38.98 -8.14 22.97
C SER A 98 -38.08 -7.74 24.13
N THR A 99 -37.80 -8.62 25.08
CA THR A 99 -37.06 -8.29 26.35
C THR A 99 -36.17 -9.48 26.80
N GLY A 100 -35.21 -9.20 27.67
CA GLY A 100 -34.38 -10.20 28.35
C GLY A 100 -33.26 -10.80 27.50
N LEU A 101 -32.74 -11.95 27.97
CA LEU A 101 -31.60 -12.65 27.35
C LEU A 101 -31.89 -13.08 25.89
N ARG A 102 -33.12 -13.50 25.59
CA ARG A 102 -33.53 -13.93 24.25
C ARG A 102 -33.54 -12.77 23.27
N HIS A 103 -34.00 -11.60 23.70
CA HIS A 103 -33.91 -10.38 22.89
C HIS A 103 -32.46 -9.96 22.65
N TRP A 104 -31.59 -10.09 23.66
CA TRP A 104 -30.16 -9.84 23.49
C TRP A 104 -29.51 -10.80 22.47
N LEU A 105 -29.85 -12.11 22.55
CA LEU A 105 -29.41 -13.11 21.58
C LEU A 105 -29.91 -12.77 20.16
N PHE A 106 -31.15 -12.35 20.03
CA PHE A 106 -31.71 -11.88 18.75
C PHE A 106 -30.88 -10.72 18.20
N ARG A 107 -30.69 -9.66 18.97
CA ARG A 107 -29.93 -8.48 18.51
C ARG A 107 -28.48 -8.78 18.16
N THR A 108 -27.86 -9.73 18.82
CA THR A 108 -26.44 -10.03 18.66
C THR A 108 -26.16 -11.02 17.53
N PHE A 109 -27.01 -12.03 17.37
CA PHE A 109 -26.73 -13.16 16.47
C PHE A 109 -27.73 -13.33 15.31
N ALA A 110 -28.93 -12.76 15.40
CA ALA A 110 -29.93 -12.95 14.34
C ALA A 110 -29.58 -12.16 13.08
N THR A 111 -29.77 -12.80 11.94
CA THR A 111 -29.71 -12.14 10.61
C THR A 111 -31.08 -12.23 9.96
N GLN A 112 -31.57 -11.11 9.44
CA GLN A 112 -32.84 -11.08 8.72
C GLN A 112 -32.76 -11.97 7.47
N PRO A 113 -33.83 -12.73 7.15
CA PRO A 113 -33.88 -13.52 5.93
C PRO A 113 -33.82 -12.62 4.70
N ILE A 114 -33.04 -13.02 3.72
CA ILE A 114 -32.97 -12.37 2.40
C ILE A 114 -33.94 -13.10 1.48
N TYR A 115 -34.92 -12.37 0.98
CA TYR A 115 -35.95 -12.90 0.09
C TYR A 115 -35.56 -12.75 -1.39
N ILE A 116 -36.18 -13.54 -2.26
CA ILE A 116 -36.04 -13.36 -3.73
C ILE A 116 -36.52 -11.97 -4.16
N SER A 117 -37.62 -11.48 -3.58
CA SER A 117 -38.12 -10.11 -3.83
C SER A 117 -37.09 -9.04 -3.45
N THR A 118 -36.41 -9.21 -2.31
CA THR A 118 -35.34 -8.28 -1.86
C THR A 118 -34.13 -8.27 -2.81
N VAL A 119 -33.77 -9.44 -3.37
CA VAL A 119 -32.70 -9.53 -4.37
C VAL A 119 -33.08 -8.85 -5.67
N ASN A 120 -34.37 -8.84 -6.00
CA ASN A 120 -34.95 -8.26 -7.21
C ASN A 120 -34.21 -8.71 -8.50
N PRO A 121 -34.42 -9.97 -8.92
CA PRO A 121 -33.66 -10.54 -10.03
C PRO A 121 -33.94 -9.85 -11.37
N ALA A 122 -35.15 -9.31 -11.58
CA ALA A 122 -35.50 -8.55 -12.77
C ALA A 122 -34.64 -7.28 -12.90
N PHE A 123 -34.59 -6.48 -11.83
CA PHE A 123 -33.75 -5.26 -11.80
C PHE A 123 -32.26 -5.59 -12.03
N ARG A 124 -31.77 -6.71 -11.49
CA ARG A 124 -30.38 -7.13 -11.72
C ARG A 124 -30.13 -7.56 -13.16
N ALA A 125 -31.09 -8.20 -13.79
CA ALA A 125 -31.04 -8.54 -15.22
C ALA A 125 -30.99 -7.27 -16.08
N ASP A 126 -31.84 -6.27 -15.79
CA ASP A 126 -31.85 -4.99 -16.47
C ASP A 126 -30.53 -4.22 -16.31
N VAL A 127 -29.94 -4.21 -15.10
CA VAL A 127 -28.63 -3.59 -14.85
C VAL A 127 -27.54 -4.28 -15.66
N ALA A 128 -27.53 -5.61 -15.71
CA ALA A 128 -26.56 -6.36 -16.50
C ALA A 128 -26.71 -6.11 -18.00
N GLU A 129 -27.96 -6.04 -18.51
CA GLU A 129 -28.25 -5.72 -19.92
C GLU A 129 -27.79 -4.31 -20.28
N ASN A 130 -28.08 -3.31 -19.42
CA ASN A 130 -27.60 -1.94 -19.62
C ASN A 130 -26.06 -1.87 -19.58
N THR A 131 -25.41 -2.70 -18.75
CA THR A 131 -23.94 -2.82 -18.74
C THR A 131 -23.43 -3.36 -20.07
N LEU A 132 -24.06 -4.38 -20.63
CA LEU A 132 -23.70 -4.93 -21.95
C LEU A 132 -23.89 -3.91 -23.08
N ARG A 133 -24.95 -3.11 -23.05
CA ARG A 133 -25.18 -2.01 -23.98
C ARG A 133 -24.06 -0.97 -23.98
N ASN A 134 -23.45 -0.71 -22.81
CA ASN A 134 -22.28 0.17 -22.71
C ASN A 134 -21.07 -0.32 -23.51
N TYR A 135 -21.05 -1.59 -23.89
CA TYR A 135 -20.01 -2.23 -24.72
C TYR A 135 -20.50 -2.50 -26.15
N GLY A 136 -21.60 -1.87 -26.58
CA GLY A 136 -22.12 -2.00 -27.94
C GLY A 136 -23.00 -3.22 -28.18
N TYR A 137 -23.37 -3.99 -27.17
CA TYR A 137 -24.28 -5.13 -27.31
C TYR A 137 -25.74 -4.68 -27.15
N PHE A 138 -26.26 -4.00 -28.17
CA PHE A 138 -27.63 -3.44 -28.12
C PHE A 138 -28.72 -4.49 -28.30
N ASP A 139 -28.42 -5.59 -28.98
CA ASP A 139 -29.33 -6.73 -29.19
C ASP A 139 -29.19 -7.78 -28.05
N SER A 140 -28.45 -7.43 -26.96
CA SER A 140 -28.33 -8.33 -25.81
C SER A 140 -29.62 -8.43 -25.01
N SER A 141 -29.82 -9.61 -24.41
CA SER A 141 -30.89 -9.82 -23.44
C SER A 141 -30.38 -10.65 -22.25
N VAL A 142 -30.92 -10.38 -21.08
CA VAL A 142 -30.56 -11.10 -19.86
C VAL A 142 -31.81 -11.70 -19.26
N THR A 143 -31.85 -13.01 -19.20
CA THR A 143 -32.95 -13.75 -18.60
C THR A 143 -32.57 -14.32 -17.25
N TYR A 144 -33.54 -14.45 -16.36
CA TYR A 144 -33.34 -15.10 -15.07
C TYR A 144 -34.39 -16.18 -14.84
N ARG A 145 -34.02 -17.18 -14.01
CA ARG A 145 -34.91 -18.25 -13.56
C ARG A 145 -34.78 -18.40 -12.06
N VAL A 146 -35.92 -18.56 -11.39
CA VAL A 146 -35.99 -18.92 -9.97
C VAL A 146 -36.04 -20.42 -9.86
N ASP A 147 -34.97 -21.01 -9.37
CA ASP A 147 -34.83 -22.47 -9.21
C ASP A 147 -35.25 -22.85 -7.77
N THR A 148 -36.47 -23.30 -7.57
CA THR A 148 -36.96 -23.81 -6.26
C THR A 148 -36.20 -25.06 -5.85
N LEU A 149 -35.83 -25.14 -4.57
CA LEU A 149 -35.18 -26.32 -3.99
C LEU A 149 -36.22 -27.34 -3.50
N PRO A 150 -35.83 -28.59 -3.21
CA PRO A 150 -36.77 -29.62 -2.64
C PRO A 150 -37.49 -29.14 -1.38
N ASP A 151 -36.91 -28.22 -0.61
CA ASP A 151 -37.61 -27.42 0.40
C ASP A 151 -38.30 -26.28 -0.31
N GLU A 152 -39.56 -26.40 -0.62
CA GLU A 152 -40.39 -25.53 -1.46
C GLU A 152 -40.35 -24.03 -1.08
N ARG A 153 -39.86 -23.68 0.14
CA ARG A 153 -39.73 -22.32 0.63
C ARG A 153 -38.32 -21.69 0.38
N LYS A 154 -37.46 -22.40 -0.36
CA LYS A 154 -36.08 -21.94 -0.67
C LYS A 154 -35.86 -21.93 -2.18
N ALA A 155 -35.17 -20.93 -2.66
CA ALA A 155 -34.83 -20.82 -4.08
C ALA A 155 -33.41 -20.31 -4.32
N LYS A 156 -32.89 -20.64 -5.49
CA LYS A 156 -31.68 -20.08 -6.09
C LYS A 156 -32.03 -19.31 -7.35
N LEU A 157 -31.10 -18.47 -7.81
CA LEU A 157 -31.24 -17.73 -9.04
C LEU A 157 -30.25 -18.23 -10.09
N SER A 158 -30.72 -18.42 -11.30
CA SER A 158 -29.90 -18.67 -12.49
C SER A 158 -30.07 -17.52 -13.46
N TYR A 159 -28.97 -17.01 -14.01
CA TYR A 159 -29.00 -15.96 -15.02
C TYR A 159 -28.36 -16.47 -16.31
N THR A 160 -28.94 -16.05 -17.45
CA THR A 160 -28.40 -16.34 -18.76
C THR A 160 -28.26 -15.05 -19.56
N LEU A 161 -27.04 -14.75 -20.00
CA LEU A 161 -26.70 -13.59 -20.82
C LEU A 161 -26.67 -14.03 -22.29
N HIS A 162 -27.49 -13.40 -23.12
CA HIS A 162 -27.48 -13.53 -24.57
C HIS A 162 -26.86 -12.25 -25.14
N LEU A 163 -25.65 -12.31 -25.70
CA LEU A 163 -24.91 -11.11 -26.08
C LEU A 163 -25.30 -10.57 -27.45
N GLY A 164 -25.41 -11.41 -28.46
CA GLY A 164 -25.52 -10.98 -29.85
C GLY A 164 -24.21 -10.37 -30.40
N GLU A 165 -24.28 -9.84 -31.61
CA GLU A 165 -23.11 -9.20 -32.23
C GLU A 165 -22.91 -7.76 -31.68
N PRO A 166 -21.70 -7.34 -31.33
CA PRO A 166 -21.44 -6.00 -30.87
C PRO A 166 -21.43 -5.01 -32.04
N TRP A 167 -22.07 -3.87 -31.84
CA TRP A 167 -22.08 -2.77 -32.79
C TRP A 167 -20.69 -2.11 -32.89
N ARG A 168 -20.37 -1.55 -34.07
CA ARG A 168 -19.09 -0.94 -34.39
C ARG A 168 -19.26 0.50 -34.83
N TYR A 169 -18.18 1.28 -34.69
CA TYR A 169 -18.17 2.62 -35.29
C TYR A 169 -18.09 2.51 -36.81
N GLY A 170 -19.03 3.16 -37.49
CA GLY A 170 -18.99 3.43 -38.93
C GLY A 170 -18.14 4.67 -39.21
N THR A 171 -18.65 5.62 -40.02
CA THR A 171 -17.96 6.89 -40.28
C THR A 171 -18.00 7.83 -39.08
N ILE A 172 -16.87 8.50 -38.81
CA ILE A 172 -16.73 9.43 -37.69
C ILE A 172 -16.37 10.81 -38.22
N ALA A 173 -17.25 11.80 -38.02
CA ALA A 173 -17.05 13.16 -38.50
C ALA A 173 -17.04 14.16 -37.35
N TYR A 174 -16.04 15.04 -37.32
CA TYR A 174 -15.99 16.19 -36.42
C TYR A 174 -16.46 17.42 -37.21
N ARG A 175 -17.53 18.09 -36.75
CA ARG A 175 -18.18 19.18 -37.49
C ARG A 175 -18.63 20.29 -36.55
N ASP A 176 -18.86 21.47 -37.11
CA ASP A 176 -19.50 22.62 -36.45
C ASP A 176 -18.67 23.20 -35.26
N PHE A 177 -17.39 22.93 -35.19
CA PHE A 177 -16.52 23.59 -34.24
C PHE A 177 -16.06 24.96 -34.81
N PRO A 178 -15.91 25.99 -33.95
CA PRO A 178 -15.27 27.25 -34.33
C PRO A 178 -13.90 27.00 -34.97
N PRO A 179 -13.47 27.81 -35.99
CA PRO A 179 -12.25 27.52 -36.76
C PRO A 179 -10.99 27.29 -35.92
N ALA A 180 -10.81 28.07 -34.84
CA ALA A 180 -9.68 27.91 -33.96
C ALA A 180 -9.69 26.57 -33.17
N MET A 181 -10.87 26.12 -32.73
CA MET A 181 -11.07 24.86 -32.04
C MET A 181 -10.93 23.68 -33.01
N ASP A 182 -11.45 23.80 -34.24
CA ASP A 182 -11.29 22.79 -35.29
C ASP A 182 -9.80 22.57 -35.64
N SER A 183 -9.03 23.67 -35.72
CA SER A 183 -7.58 23.60 -35.91
C SER A 183 -6.88 22.79 -34.79
N LEU A 184 -7.27 22.96 -33.53
CA LEU A 184 -6.74 22.18 -32.40
C LEU A 184 -7.12 20.71 -32.50
N ILE A 185 -8.34 20.38 -32.90
CA ILE A 185 -8.77 18.99 -33.14
C ILE A 185 -7.90 18.35 -34.20
N ARG A 186 -7.69 19.02 -35.34
CA ARG A 186 -6.85 18.52 -36.45
C ARG A 186 -5.39 18.34 -36.02
N ALA A 187 -4.84 19.28 -35.26
CA ALA A 187 -3.47 19.18 -34.78
C ALA A 187 -3.24 17.98 -33.84
N THR A 188 -4.31 17.53 -33.17
CA THR A 188 -4.29 16.37 -32.25
C THR A 188 -4.97 15.12 -32.78
N TRP A 189 -5.18 15.05 -34.11
CA TRP A 189 -5.93 13.97 -34.76
C TRP A 189 -5.38 12.57 -34.48
N ALA A 190 -4.06 12.42 -34.36
CA ALA A 190 -3.40 11.16 -34.07
C ALA A 190 -3.77 10.59 -32.69
N HIS A 191 -4.21 11.44 -31.74
CA HIS A 191 -4.56 11.07 -30.37
C HIS A 191 -6.05 10.81 -30.18
N ARG A 192 -6.86 10.82 -31.26
CA ARG A 192 -8.28 10.51 -31.16
C ARG A 192 -8.51 9.09 -30.65
N LEU A 193 -9.49 8.91 -29.80
CA LEU A 193 -9.86 7.61 -29.24
C LEU A 193 -10.88 6.86 -30.11
N LEU A 194 -11.70 7.60 -30.86
CA LEU A 194 -12.69 7.01 -31.75
C LEU A 194 -12.04 6.58 -33.07
N ARG A 195 -12.20 5.32 -33.44
CA ARG A 195 -11.68 4.75 -34.70
C ARG A 195 -12.76 3.95 -35.41
N GLU A 196 -12.86 4.17 -36.71
CA GLU A 196 -13.80 3.45 -37.59
C GLU A 196 -13.51 1.94 -37.56
N GLY A 197 -14.56 1.13 -37.51
CA GLY A 197 -14.48 -0.34 -37.46
C GLY A 197 -14.23 -0.93 -36.06
N GLU A 198 -13.82 -0.15 -35.08
CA GLU A 198 -13.67 -0.63 -33.70
C GLU A 198 -15.05 -0.86 -33.03
N GLN A 199 -15.08 -1.74 -32.03
CA GLN A 199 -16.28 -2.03 -31.23
C GLN A 199 -16.74 -0.77 -30.51
N LEU A 200 -18.04 -0.46 -30.58
CA LEU A 200 -18.64 0.66 -29.87
C LEU A 200 -18.55 0.45 -28.37
N SER A 201 -18.10 1.48 -27.67
CA SER A 201 -18.01 1.47 -26.21
C SER A 201 -18.34 2.86 -25.65
N TYR A 202 -19.22 2.92 -24.63
CA TYR A 202 -19.52 4.15 -23.92
C TYR A 202 -18.26 4.77 -23.29
N ALA A 203 -17.35 3.93 -22.81
CA ALA A 203 -16.07 4.39 -22.26
C ALA A 203 -15.24 5.15 -23.30
N THR A 204 -15.16 4.64 -24.53
CA THR A 204 -14.44 5.30 -25.63
C THR A 204 -15.12 6.61 -26.04
N LEU A 205 -16.46 6.62 -26.13
CA LEU A 205 -17.25 7.84 -26.42
C LEU A 205 -17.03 8.92 -25.36
N SER A 206 -17.16 8.54 -24.09
CA SER A 206 -16.93 9.44 -22.95
C SER A 206 -15.48 9.90 -22.86
N GLY A 207 -14.55 8.99 -23.16
CA GLY A 207 -13.11 9.27 -23.23
C GLY A 207 -12.77 10.34 -24.27
N GLU A 208 -13.32 10.22 -25.49
CA GLU A 208 -13.10 11.21 -26.56
C GLU A 208 -13.73 12.57 -26.22
N ARG A 209 -14.92 12.58 -25.67
CA ARG A 209 -15.54 13.81 -25.17
C ARG A 209 -14.67 14.48 -24.11
N ASN A 210 -14.15 13.70 -23.17
CA ASN A 210 -13.24 14.22 -22.14
C ASN A 210 -11.90 14.68 -22.74
N ARG A 211 -11.35 13.97 -23.73
CA ARG A 211 -10.10 14.37 -24.43
C ARG A 211 -10.27 15.74 -25.09
N LEU A 212 -11.36 15.97 -25.82
CA LEU A 212 -11.63 17.26 -26.45
C LEU A 212 -11.85 18.37 -25.41
N PHE A 213 -12.62 18.10 -24.35
CA PHE A 213 -12.80 19.01 -23.24
C PHE A 213 -11.45 19.42 -22.62
N MET A 214 -10.58 18.45 -22.31
CA MET A 214 -9.24 18.72 -21.76
C MET A 214 -8.40 19.52 -22.75
N LEU A 215 -8.42 19.17 -24.04
CA LEU A 215 -7.71 19.87 -25.10
C LEU A 215 -8.08 21.38 -25.13
N PHE A 216 -9.36 21.69 -25.09
CA PHE A 216 -9.82 23.08 -25.11
C PHE A 216 -9.49 23.80 -23.82
N ARG A 217 -9.68 23.16 -22.67
CA ARG A 217 -9.34 23.73 -21.36
C ARG A 217 -7.84 24.01 -21.22
N GLU A 218 -6.98 23.23 -21.84
CA GLU A 218 -5.52 23.49 -21.89
C GLU A 218 -5.14 24.65 -22.80
N ARG A 219 -6.03 25.11 -23.66
CA ARG A 219 -5.81 26.17 -24.65
C ARG A 219 -6.62 27.43 -24.36
N GLY A 220 -6.98 27.65 -23.10
CA GLY A 220 -7.62 28.88 -22.64
C GLY A 220 -9.14 28.89 -22.64
N TYR A 221 -9.83 27.89 -23.14
CA TYR A 221 -11.29 27.89 -23.24
C TYR A 221 -11.94 27.58 -21.88
N TYR A 222 -11.87 28.49 -20.94
CA TYR A 222 -12.28 28.31 -19.55
C TYR A 222 -13.76 27.93 -19.38
N PHE A 223 -14.66 28.55 -20.12
CA PHE A 223 -16.12 28.32 -20.01
C PHE A 223 -16.61 27.12 -20.78
N TYR A 224 -15.76 26.50 -21.59
CA TYR A 224 -16.16 25.29 -22.33
C TYR A 224 -16.36 24.11 -21.38
N ARG A 225 -17.45 23.38 -21.57
CA ARG A 225 -17.88 22.27 -20.70
C ARG A 225 -18.01 20.96 -21.50
N PRO A 226 -17.85 19.77 -20.87
CA PRO A 226 -18.02 18.49 -21.57
C PRO A 226 -19.41 18.32 -22.22
N GLU A 227 -20.44 18.88 -21.59
CA GLU A 227 -21.85 18.83 -22.08
C GLU A 227 -22.04 19.57 -23.39
N MET A 228 -21.14 20.48 -23.74
CA MET A 228 -21.16 21.21 -25.03
C MET A 228 -20.59 20.36 -26.17
N ILE A 229 -20.04 19.21 -25.91
CA ILE A 229 -19.60 18.24 -26.92
C ILE A 229 -20.69 17.20 -27.08
N THR A 230 -21.43 17.31 -28.18
CA THR A 230 -22.55 16.44 -28.54
C THR A 230 -22.07 15.34 -29.49
N LEU A 231 -22.45 14.11 -29.18
CA LEU A 231 -22.19 12.94 -30.01
C LEU A 231 -23.53 12.51 -30.65
N LEU A 232 -23.73 12.83 -31.91
CA LEU A 232 -24.91 12.43 -32.65
C LEU A 232 -24.63 11.09 -33.33
N ALA A 233 -25.50 10.12 -33.08
CA ALA A 233 -25.37 8.75 -33.57
C ALA A 233 -26.47 8.48 -34.63
N ASP A 234 -26.07 8.02 -35.79
CA ASP A 234 -26.97 7.54 -36.85
C ASP A 234 -26.77 6.01 -36.98
N THR A 235 -27.83 5.28 -36.64
CA THR A 235 -27.91 3.83 -36.66
C THR A 235 -28.76 3.28 -37.81
N THR A 236 -29.27 4.16 -38.68
CA THR A 236 -30.27 3.80 -39.70
C THR A 236 -29.67 3.25 -40.98
N ARG A 237 -28.39 3.54 -41.27
CA ARG A 237 -27.76 3.22 -42.56
C ARG A 237 -27.40 1.74 -42.71
N LYS A 238 -26.89 1.16 -41.66
CA LYS A 238 -26.47 -0.25 -41.67
C LYS A 238 -26.62 -0.83 -40.27
N ARG A 239 -27.31 -1.95 -40.14
CA ARG A 239 -27.43 -2.66 -38.85
C ARG A 239 -26.08 -3.06 -38.32
N GLY A 240 -25.83 -2.87 -37.03
CA GLY A 240 -24.56 -3.19 -36.38
C GLY A 240 -23.45 -2.14 -36.51
N GLU A 241 -23.73 -1.02 -37.24
CA GLU A 241 -22.83 0.12 -37.38
C GLU A 241 -23.48 1.42 -36.88
N VAL A 242 -22.65 2.25 -36.23
CA VAL A 242 -23.04 3.58 -35.74
C VAL A 242 -22.17 4.62 -36.41
N ASN A 243 -22.77 5.48 -37.26
CA ASN A 243 -22.08 6.64 -37.78
C ASN A 243 -22.18 7.79 -36.77
N LEU A 244 -21.03 8.38 -36.44
CA LEU A 244 -20.95 9.42 -35.41
C LEU A 244 -20.63 10.77 -36.02
N ARG A 245 -21.36 11.79 -35.55
CA ARG A 245 -21.00 13.19 -35.71
C ARG A 245 -20.70 13.79 -34.36
N VAL A 246 -19.43 14.14 -34.16
CA VAL A 246 -18.94 14.86 -32.97
C VAL A 246 -19.07 16.35 -33.28
N THR A 247 -19.89 17.06 -32.51
CA THR A 247 -20.23 18.44 -32.80
C THR A 247 -20.33 19.28 -31.53
N THR A 248 -20.37 20.61 -31.70
CA THR A 248 -20.70 21.55 -30.62
C THR A 248 -21.91 22.41 -31.07
N PRO A 249 -22.74 22.90 -30.14
CA PRO A 249 -23.83 23.83 -30.50
C PRO A 249 -23.29 25.06 -31.26
N THR A 250 -23.97 25.46 -32.29
CA THR A 250 -23.58 26.59 -33.16
C THR A 250 -23.87 27.96 -32.54
N ASP A 251 -24.76 28.01 -31.54
CA ASP A 251 -25.26 29.20 -30.87
C ASP A 251 -24.52 29.48 -29.53
N LEU A 252 -23.34 28.89 -29.33
CA LEU A 252 -22.56 29.14 -28.12
C LEU A 252 -22.13 30.61 -28.01
N PRO A 253 -22.30 31.24 -26.84
CA PRO A 253 -21.85 32.59 -26.59
C PRO A 253 -20.35 32.78 -26.86
N SER A 254 -19.97 33.97 -27.36
CA SER A 254 -18.60 34.27 -27.74
C SER A 254 -17.57 34.10 -26.59
N HIS A 255 -17.97 34.30 -25.34
CA HIS A 255 -17.12 34.11 -24.19
C HIS A 255 -16.77 32.62 -23.92
N VAL A 256 -17.54 31.67 -24.44
CA VAL A 256 -17.31 30.24 -24.38
C VAL A 256 -16.31 29.78 -25.44
N THR A 257 -16.36 30.40 -26.60
CA THR A 257 -15.61 29.99 -27.81
C THR A 257 -14.30 30.76 -28.01
N ARG A 258 -13.91 31.59 -27.04
CA ARG A 258 -12.62 32.32 -27.07
C ARG A 258 -11.69 31.85 -25.96
N PRO A 259 -10.36 31.99 -26.14
CA PRO A 259 -9.38 31.74 -25.08
C PRO A 259 -9.39 32.86 -24.03
N TRP A 260 -9.04 32.51 -22.80
CA TRP A 260 -8.97 33.40 -21.65
C TRP A 260 -7.56 33.41 -21.06
N HIS A 261 -7.14 34.58 -20.53
CA HIS A 261 -5.86 34.79 -19.90
C HIS A 261 -6.00 34.97 -18.38
N VAL A 262 -4.96 34.57 -17.66
CA VAL A 262 -4.90 34.69 -16.21
C VAL A 262 -4.62 36.15 -15.82
N GLY A 263 -5.47 36.70 -14.97
CA GLY A 263 -5.37 38.06 -14.43
C GLY A 263 -4.62 38.10 -13.09
N HIS A 264 -5.14 38.96 -12.20
CA HIS A 264 -4.61 39.09 -10.84
C HIS A 264 -5.03 37.87 -9.98
N THR A 265 -4.15 37.45 -9.07
CA THR A 265 -4.41 36.31 -8.18
C THR A 265 -4.63 36.80 -6.75
N TYR A 266 -5.74 36.44 -6.15
CA TYR A 266 -6.08 36.69 -4.75
C TYR A 266 -6.01 35.39 -3.97
N LEU A 267 -5.11 35.27 -3.00
CA LEU A 267 -4.95 34.11 -2.14
C LEU A 267 -5.45 34.44 -0.74
N THR A 268 -6.57 33.88 -0.34
CA THR A 268 -7.26 34.14 0.92
C THR A 268 -7.10 32.97 1.89
N PHE A 269 -6.58 33.26 3.07
CA PHE A 269 -6.46 32.34 4.17
C PHE A 269 -7.63 32.50 5.15
N HIS A 270 -8.28 31.40 5.50
CA HIS A 270 -9.29 31.35 6.56
C HIS A 270 -8.72 30.65 7.78
N ASP A 271 -9.08 31.12 8.98
CA ASP A 271 -8.72 30.47 10.24
C ASP A 271 -9.48 29.13 10.37
N TYR A 272 -8.84 28.12 10.93
CA TYR A 272 -9.42 26.78 11.21
C TYR A 272 -10.70 26.85 12.07
N ARG A 273 -10.89 27.89 12.86
CA ARG A 273 -12.08 28.13 13.68
C ARG A 273 -13.27 28.72 12.92
N LYS A 274 -13.16 28.93 11.60
CA LYS A 274 -14.18 29.56 10.75
C LYS A 274 -14.70 30.89 11.31
N ARG A 275 -13.89 31.63 12.05
CA ARG A 275 -14.26 32.97 12.53
C ARG A 275 -14.41 33.86 11.31
N SER A 276 -15.56 34.54 11.21
CA SER A 276 -15.78 35.61 10.26
C SER A 276 -14.62 36.60 10.36
N LEU A 277 -13.97 36.87 9.24
CA LEU A 277 -12.84 37.77 9.17
C LEU A 277 -13.35 39.21 9.41
N THR A 278 -13.26 39.68 10.63
CA THR A 278 -13.60 41.06 11.00
C THR A 278 -12.51 42.09 10.60
N SER A 279 -11.27 41.61 10.35
CA SER A 279 -10.19 42.38 9.75
C SER A 279 -9.30 41.47 8.93
N GLN A 280 -9.06 41.81 7.67
CA GLN A 280 -8.10 41.12 6.79
C GLN A 280 -6.93 42.06 6.54
N ASP A 281 -5.74 41.62 6.88
CA ASP A 281 -4.53 42.26 6.37
C ASP A 281 -4.29 41.84 4.92
N THR A 282 -3.84 42.75 4.07
CA THR A 282 -3.55 42.48 2.67
C THR A 282 -2.10 42.80 2.39
N LEU A 283 -1.42 41.89 1.72
CA LEU A 283 -0.06 42.08 1.25
C LEU A 283 -0.01 41.77 -0.25
N THR A 284 0.31 42.74 -1.06
CA THR A 284 0.42 42.56 -2.52
C THR A 284 1.89 42.50 -2.93
N ASN A 285 2.20 41.48 -3.73
CA ASN A 285 3.51 41.30 -4.34
C ASN A 285 3.33 40.99 -5.83
N GLY A 286 3.57 41.97 -6.68
CA GLY A 286 3.34 41.85 -8.12
C GLY A 286 1.88 41.60 -8.44
N ALA A 287 1.59 40.49 -9.15
CA ALA A 287 0.25 40.09 -9.57
C ALA A 287 -0.47 39.18 -8.54
N ILE A 288 0.08 39.03 -7.33
CA ILE A 288 -0.54 38.18 -6.28
C ILE A 288 -0.82 39.03 -5.05
N SER A 289 -2.06 39.01 -4.58
CA SER A 289 -2.49 39.62 -3.32
C SER A 289 -2.82 38.53 -2.31
N TYR A 290 -2.22 38.60 -1.13
CA TYR A 290 -2.42 37.66 -0.03
C TYR A 290 -3.33 38.33 1.01
N LEU A 291 -4.45 37.68 1.33
CA LEU A 291 -5.44 38.13 2.33
C LEU A 291 -5.42 37.14 3.51
N TYR A 292 -5.15 37.63 4.71
CA TYR A 292 -4.95 36.76 5.88
C TYR A 292 -5.54 37.36 7.16
N PRO A 293 -5.99 36.50 8.13
CA PRO A 293 -6.68 36.93 9.35
C PRO A 293 -5.74 37.31 10.50
N THR A 294 -4.44 37.26 10.29
CA THR A 294 -3.41 37.43 11.35
C THR A 294 -2.55 38.64 11.07
N LYS A 295 -1.84 39.15 12.10
CA LYS A 295 -0.92 40.30 11.96
C LYS A 295 0.26 40.06 10.98
N ARG A 296 0.49 38.82 10.58
CA ARG A 296 1.56 38.44 9.64
C ARG A 296 1.04 37.35 8.72
N ILE A 297 1.50 37.34 7.48
CA ILE A 297 1.19 36.28 6.54
C ILE A 297 1.57 34.91 7.10
N PRO A 298 0.66 33.94 7.09
CA PRO A 298 0.90 32.65 7.77
C PRO A 298 2.02 31.82 7.13
N ILE A 299 2.25 31.95 5.83
CA ILE A 299 3.27 31.20 5.10
C ILE A 299 4.13 32.21 4.33
N ARG A 300 5.43 31.95 4.18
CA ARG A 300 6.33 32.81 3.42
C ARG A 300 5.87 32.93 1.96
N GLN A 301 5.87 34.17 1.44
CA GLN A 301 5.39 34.46 0.08
C GLN A 301 6.15 33.67 -0.99
N ALA A 302 7.47 33.57 -0.89
CA ALA A 302 8.28 32.83 -1.83
C ALA A 302 7.87 31.36 -1.94
N LEU A 303 7.54 30.71 -0.80
CA LEU A 303 7.03 29.34 -0.79
C LEU A 303 5.66 29.24 -1.47
N LEU A 304 4.74 30.19 -1.20
CA LEU A 304 3.42 30.20 -1.83
C LEU A 304 3.52 30.44 -3.34
N ALA A 305 4.33 31.44 -3.75
CA ALA A 305 4.54 31.76 -5.16
C ALA A 305 5.14 30.57 -5.93
N SER A 306 6.05 29.80 -5.31
CA SER A 306 6.63 28.61 -5.94
C SER A 306 5.64 27.46 -6.16
N ARG A 307 4.43 27.53 -5.54
CA ARG A 307 3.36 26.53 -5.70
C ARG A 307 2.28 26.97 -6.69
N ILE A 308 2.35 28.18 -7.21
CA ILE A 308 1.47 28.70 -8.24
C ILE A 308 2.17 28.51 -9.59
N THR A 309 1.64 27.66 -10.44
CA THR A 309 2.28 27.21 -11.68
C THR A 309 1.94 28.07 -12.90
N TYR A 310 1.12 29.08 -12.76
CA TYR A 310 0.76 30.04 -13.80
C TYR A 310 1.23 31.45 -13.42
N ARG A 311 1.35 32.31 -14.43
CA ARG A 311 1.74 33.74 -14.28
C ARG A 311 0.62 34.64 -14.82
N HIS A 312 0.63 35.89 -14.41
CA HIS A 312 -0.22 36.93 -14.99
C HIS A 312 0.03 37.02 -16.49
N GLY A 313 -1.04 37.02 -17.28
CA GLY A 313 -1.00 37.06 -18.75
C GLY A 313 -0.90 35.70 -19.43
N ASP A 314 -0.63 34.62 -18.72
CA ASP A 314 -0.63 33.26 -19.31
C ASP A 314 -2.03 32.87 -19.78
N LEU A 315 -2.11 32.04 -20.82
CA LEU A 315 -3.36 31.39 -21.18
C LEU A 315 -3.83 30.50 -20.02
N TYR A 316 -5.13 30.52 -19.75
CA TYR A 316 -5.73 29.57 -18.80
C TYR A 316 -5.39 28.14 -19.21
N SER A 317 -4.97 27.33 -18.25
CA SER A 317 -4.68 25.89 -18.40
C SER A 317 -5.29 25.13 -17.23
N LEU A 318 -6.05 24.08 -17.54
CA LEU A 318 -6.63 23.20 -16.53
C LEU A 318 -5.55 22.42 -15.76
N THR A 319 -4.49 22.02 -16.45
CA THR A 319 -3.33 21.36 -15.82
C THR A 319 -2.64 22.31 -14.83
N ALA A 320 -2.42 23.57 -15.20
CA ALA A 320 -1.84 24.55 -14.29
C ALA A 320 -2.73 24.81 -13.07
N GLN A 321 -4.05 24.90 -13.25
CA GLN A 321 -5.02 25.01 -12.16
C GLN A 321 -4.92 23.82 -11.21
N ASN A 322 -5.01 22.59 -11.74
CA ASN A 322 -5.00 21.37 -10.94
C ASN A 322 -3.64 21.17 -10.23
N THR A 323 -2.55 21.51 -10.90
CA THR A 323 -1.21 21.43 -10.33
C THR A 323 -1.06 22.43 -9.18
N THR A 324 -1.48 23.69 -9.37
CA THR A 324 -1.49 24.70 -8.30
C THR A 324 -2.31 24.24 -7.10
N GLN A 325 -3.52 23.73 -7.32
CA GLN A 325 -4.39 23.23 -6.25
C GLN A 325 -3.74 22.06 -5.50
N ARG A 326 -3.20 21.10 -6.23
CA ARG A 326 -2.50 19.94 -5.68
C ARG A 326 -1.27 20.35 -4.87
N ASP A 327 -0.47 21.26 -5.39
CA ASP A 327 0.81 21.64 -4.76
C ASP A 327 0.60 22.54 -3.55
N LEU A 328 -0.45 23.35 -3.51
CA LEU A 328 -0.88 24.05 -2.31
C LEU A 328 -1.41 23.07 -1.24
N ASN A 329 -2.23 22.09 -1.61
CA ASN A 329 -2.71 21.05 -0.68
C ASN A 329 -1.56 20.18 -0.12
N ARG A 330 -0.50 19.95 -0.89
CA ARG A 330 0.71 19.23 -0.46
C ARG A 330 1.53 19.91 0.62
N LEU A 331 1.29 21.19 0.90
CA LEU A 331 1.93 21.85 2.02
C LEU A 331 1.55 21.24 3.38
N GLY A 332 0.47 20.47 3.46
CA GLY A 332 0.06 19.72 4.66
C GLY A 332 -0.43 20.56 5.82
N ILE A 333 -0.49 21.87 5.63
CA ILE A 333 -0.99 22.84 6.61
C ILE A 333 -2.16 23.67 6.06
N LEU A 334 -2.51 23.43 4.78
CA LEU A 334 -3.66 24.01 4.09
C LEU A 334 -4.69 22.91 3.82
N ASN A 335 -5.94 23.22 4.09
CA ASN A 335 -7.06 22.33 3.87
C ASN A 335 -8.10 23.00 2.96
N GLY A 336 -8.74 22.22 2.10
CA GLY A 336 -9.83 22.68 1.26
C GLY A 336 -9.43 23.80 0.29
N VAL A 337 -8.26 23.69 -0.35
CA VAL A 337 -7.84 24.65 -1.37
C VAL A 337 -8.84 24.65 -2.53
N SER A 338 -9.54 25.75 -2.74
CA SER A 338 -10.43 25.97 -3.88
C SER A 338 -9.89 27.10 -4.76
N ILE A 339 -9.97 26.92 -6.08
CA ILE A 339 -9.51 27.89 -7.05
C ILE A 339 -10.69 28.25 -7.96
N ASN A 340 -11.10 29.52 -7.93
CA ASN A 340 -12.16 30.05 -8.73
C ASN A 340 -11.61 31.14 -9.67
N TYR A 341 -11.96 31.05 -10.94
CA TYR A 341 -11.61 32.04 -11.94
C TYR A 341 -12.85 32.88 -12.24
N ILE A 342 -12.75 34.16 -12.10
CA ILE A 342 -13.85 35.12 -12.28
C ILE A 342 -13.45 36.10 -13.36
N PRO A 343 -14.28 36.35 -14.40
CA PRO A 343 -14.01 37.39 -15.38
C PRO A 343 -13.84 38.73 -14.70
N ARG A 344 -12.76 39.45 -15.06
CA ARG A 344 -12.52 40.81 -14.57
C ARG A 344 -13.67 41.76 -14.92
N ASP A 345 -14.27 41.55 -16.05
CA ASP A 345 -15.45 42.28 -16.52
C ASP A 345 -16.66 41.33 -16.65
N SER A 346 -17.73 41.62 -15.87
CA SER A 346 -18.95 40.83 -15.86
C SER A 346 -19.71 40.86 -17.21
N THR A 347 -19.38 41.84 -18.08
CA THR A 347 -19.97 41.93 -19.45
C THR A 347 -19.20 41.11 -20.48
N TYR A 348 -18.14 40.42 -20.05
CA TYR A 348 -17.28 39.60 -20.90
C TYR A 348 -16.60 40.36 -22.07
N ARG A 349 -16.34 41.65 -21.93
CA ARG A 349 -15.63 42.43 -22.96
C ARG A 349 -14.14 42.19 -22.97
N THR A 350 -13.57 41.88 -21.78
CA THR A 350 -12.17 41.50 -21.64
C THR A 350 -12.02 39.98 -21.68
N ASP A 351 -10.84 39.48 -22.01
CA ASP A 351 -10.47 38.06 -22.02
C ASP A 351 -9.69 37.64 -20.79
N THR A 352 -9.80 38.37 -19.69
CA THR A 352 -8.99 38.23 -18.48
C THR A 352 -9.83 37.63 -17.35
N LEU A 353 -9.27 36.60 -16.69
CA LEU A 353 -9.84 35.92 -15.51
C LEU A 353 -9.00 36.24 -14.29
N ASP A 354 -9.55 36.93 -13.31
CA ASP A 354 -8.92 37.06 -12.00
C ASP A 354 -9.12 35.78 -11.20
N VAL A 355 -8.08 35.37 -10.49
CA VAL A 355 -8.02 34.06 -9.81
C VAL A 355 -8.21 34.24 -8.30
N TYR A 356 -9.19 33.58 -7.75
CA TYR A 356 -9.50 33.59 -6.32
C TYR A 356 -9.18 32.22 -5.72
N ILE A 357 -8.10 32.13 -4.98
CA ILE A 357 -7.69 30.93 -4.24
C ILE A 357 -8.14 31.12 -2.80
N SER A 358 -8.98 30.21 -2.31
CA SER A 358 -9.43 30.21 -0.91
C SER A 358 -8.96 28.94 -0.22
N THR A 359 -8.43 29.07 0.98
CA THR A 359 -7.91 27.93 1.74
C THR A 359 -8.12 28.13 3.24
N LEU A 360 -8.26 27.00 3.95
CA LEU A 360 -8.39 26.93 5.40
C LEU A 360 -7.04 26.49 6.01
N LEU A 361 -6.56 27.24 7.00
CA LEU A 361 -5.38 26.84 7.77
C LEU A 361 -5.70 25.67 8.68
N GLU A 362 -4.85 24.67 8.73
CA GLU A 362 -4.91 23.55 9.67
C GLU A 362 -4.68 24.02 11.13
N PRO A 363 -5.27 23.35 12.13
CA PRO A 363 -4.94 23.60 13.53
C PRO A 363 -3.42 23.50 13.76
N PRO A 364 -2.82 24.47 14.47
CA PRO A 364 -1.38 24.50 14.64
C PRO A 364 -0.82 23.40 15.54
N TYR A 365 -1.67 22.76 16.34
CA TYR A 365 -1.30 21.68 17.25
C TYR A 365 -2.12 20.44 16.98
N GLU A 366 -1.45 19.30 17.05
CA GLU A 366 -2.08 17.99 16.93
C GLU A 366 -1.49 17.05 17.99
N LEU A 367 -2.34 16.36 18.71
CA LEU A 367 -1.99 15.32 19.68
C LEU A 367 -2.60 13.99 19.22
N SER A 368 -1.77 12.97 19.07
CA SER A 368 -2.20 11.61 18.76
C SER A 368 -1.72 10.67 19.86
N ILE A 369 -2.60 9.78 20.30
CA ILE A 369 -2.30 8.74 21.30
C ILE A 369 -2.74 7.41 20.70
N GLU A 370 -1.78 6.48 20.57
CA GLU A 370 -2.01 5.15 20.03
C GLU A 370 -1.65 4.10 21.08
N ALA A 371 -2.59 3.23 21.40
CA ALA A 371 -2.37 2.07 22.26
C ALA A 371 -2.38 0.81 21.37
N ASN A 372 -1.28 0.06 21.41
CA ASN A 372 -1.11 -1.14 20.63
C ASN A 372 -0.82 -2.34 21.54
N PHE A 373 -1.22 -3.52 21.10
CA PHE A 373 -0.80 -4.78 21.70
C PHE A 373 -0.10 -5.61 20.63
N THR A 374 1.16 -5.99 20.90
CA THR A 374 1.99 -6.69 19.92
C THR A 374 2.25 -8.12 20.37
N ALA A 375 2.25 -9.05 19.41
CA ALA A 375 2.71 -10.42 19.59
C ALA A 375 3.79 -10.69 18.54
N LYS A 376 4.97 -11.12 18.99
CA LYS A 376 6.14 -11.36 18.15
C LYS A 376 6.39 -12.85 17.95
N SER A 377 7.03 -13.22 16.85
CA SER A 377 7.38 -14.63 16.54
C SER A 377 8.39 -15.27 17.50
N ASN A 378 9.04 -14.47 18.36
CA ASN A 378 9.93 -14.93 19.42
C ASN A 378 9.22 -15.17 20.76
N ASP A 379 7.91 -15.39 20.75
CA ASP A 379 7.05 -15.61 21.92
C ASP A 379 7.01 -14.44 22.92
N GLN A 380 7.33 -13.24 22.48
CA GLN A 380 7.17 -12.01 23.26
C GLN A 380 5.84 -11.34 22.89
N VAL A 381 5.08 -10.98 23.91
CA VAL A 381 3.82 -10.24 23.76
C VAL A 381 3.77 -9.09 24.74
N GLY A 382 3.10 -8.01 24.37
CA GLY A 382 2.94 -6.91 25.30
C GLY A 382 2.30 -5.66 24.70
N PRO A 383 1.88 -4.73 25.59
CA PRO A 383 1.32 -3.44 25.20
C PRO A 383 2.43 -2.46 24.79
N SER A 384 2.07 -1.53 23.92
CA SER A 384 2.84 -0.33 23.64
C SER A 384 1.95 0.89 23.54
N LEU A 385 2.45 2.01 24.05
CA LEU A 385 1.80 3.32 23.97
C LEU A 385 2.71 4.24 23.14
N VAL A 386 2.12 4.89 22.16
CA VAL A 386 2.81 5.90 21.35
C VAL A 386 2.04 7.21 21.47
N THR A 387 2.72 8.25 21.88
CA THR A 387 2.17 9.60 21.96
C THR A 387 2.94 10.48 20.99
N SER A 388 2.22 11.16 20.10
CA SER A 388 2.81 12.10 19.15
C SER A 388 2.21 13.49 19.34
N PHE A 389 3.06 14.47 19.54
CA PHE A 389 2.69 15.88 19.59
C PHE A 389 3.30 16.59 18.41
N SER A 390 2.46 17.24 17.58
CA SER A 390 2.90 17.95 16.39
C SER A 390 2.59 19.44 16.51
N ARG A 391 3.56 20.26 16.11
CA ARG A 391 3.42 21.71 15.90
C ARG A 391 3.60 22.02 14.43
N LYS A 392 2.57 22.58 13.80
CA LYS A 392 2.57 22.91 12.37
C LYS A 392 2.92 24.39 12.19
N ASN A 393 3.78 24.69 11.24
CA ASN A 393 4.04 26.03 10.70
C ASN A 393 4.53 27.08 11.72
N LEU A 394 5.46 26.73 12.59
CA LEU A 394 6.06 27.62 13.56
C LEU A 394 6.96 28.68 12.88
N LEU A 395 7.76 28.26 11.87
CA LEU A 395 8.72 29.07 11.12
C LEU A 395 8.14 29.68 9.82
N ARG A 396 6.85 29.46 9.56
CA ARG A 396 6.12 29.90 8.35
C ARG A 396 6.67 29.30 7.04
N MET A 397 7.29 28.11 7.12
CA MET A 397 7.83 27.33 6.01
C MET A 397 6.93 26.12 5.67
N ALA A 398 5.71 26.10 6.20
CA ALA A 398 4.81 24.95 6.14
C ALA A 398 5.43 23.67 6.77
N GLU A 399 6.35 23.83 7.69
CA GLU A 399 7.01 22.73 8.38
C GLU A 399 6.09 22.10 9.43
N ILE A 400 6.33 20.81 9.66
CA ILE A 400 5.73 20.02 10.75
C ILE A 400 6.85 19.59 11.68
N ILE A 401 6.81 20.08 12.91
CA ILE A 401 7.70 19.63 13.99
C ILE A 401 6.91 18.64 14.83
N GLN A 402 7.42 17.43 14.97
CA GLN A 402 6.76 16.37 15.69
C GLN A 402 7.69 15.78 16.76
N LEU A 403 7.18 15.70 17.99
CA LEU A 403 7.78 14.92 19.06
C LEU A 403 6.93 13.65 19.25
N ARG A 404 7.56 12.50 19.05
CA ARG A 404 6.96 11.20 19.24
C ARG A 404 7.64 10.49 20.41
N MET A 405 6.86 10.00 21.34
CA MET A 405 7.33 9.20 22.47
C MET A 405 6.69 7.82 22.40
N LYS A 406 7.50 6.79 22.62
CA LYS A 406 7.09 5.38 22.61
C LYS A 406 7.47 4.73 23.93
N GLY A 407 6.53 4.03 24.53
CA GLY A 407 6.79 3.11 25.64
C GLY A 407 6.23 1.74 25.33
N SER A 408 7.02 0.69 25.48
CA SER A 408 6.52 -0.68 25.31
C SER A 408 7.05 -1.58 26.42
N TYR A 409 6.24 -2.55 26.79
CA TYR A 409 6.59 -3.58 27.76
C TYR A 409 6.19 -4.95 27.21
N GLU A 410 7.12 -5.89 27.18
CA GLU A 410 6.93 -7.21 26.59
C GLU A 410 7.31 -8.30 27.60
N TRP A 411 6.51 -9.33 27.69
CA TRP A 411 6.79 -10.52 28.48
C TRP A 411 6.88 -11.76 27.61
N GLN A 412 7.68 -12.73 28.05
CA GLN A 412 7.88 -14.01 27.38
C GLN A 412 6.73 -14.96 27.67
N THR A 413 6.08 -15.51 26.64
CA THR A 413 4.97 -16.46 26.77
C THR A 413 5.42 -17.92 26.78
N ASN A 414 6.63 -18.23 26.29
CA ASN A 414 7.14 -19.58 26.20
C ASN A 414 7.37 -20.19 27.60
N ARG A 415 6.64 -21.26 27.91
CA ARG A 415 6.70 -21.96 29.23
C ARG A 415 8.05 -22.60 29.53
N LEU A 416 8.79 -23.05 28.50
CA LEU A 416 10.11 -23.68 28.67
C LEU A 416 11.16 -22.65 29.14
N LEU A 417 11.10 -21.45 28.61
CA LEU A 417 11.97 -20.34 29.00
C LEU A 417 11.60 -19.78 30.38
N ARG A 418 10.35 -19.87 30.77
CA ARG A 418 9.82 -19.41 32.05
C ARG A 418 10.17 -20.35 33.24
N ARG A 419 10.38 -21.64 32.97
CA ARG A 419 10.71 -22.64 33.98
C ARG A 419 12.13 -22.51 34.55
N GLU A 420 13.03 -21.86 33.82
CA GLU A 420 14.42 -21.61 34.27
C GLU A 420 14.57 -20.39 35.20
N GLY A 421 13.46 -19.92 35.80
CA GLY A 421 13.48 -18.85 36.83
C GLY A 421 13.65 -17.43 36.30
N ASN A 422 13.75 -17.25 34.99
CA ASN A 422 13.91 -15.94 34.34
C ASN A 422 12.59 -15.47 33.73
N THR A 423 11.85 -14.61 34.42
CA THR A 423 10.85 -13.74 33.82
C THR A 423 11.60 -12.71 32.96
N VAL A 424 11.80 -13.04 31.68
CA VAL A 424 12.54 -12.19 30.74
C VAL A 424 11.61 -11.10 30.23
N ASN A 425 11.40 -10.09 31.07
CA ASN A 425 10.61 -8.93 30.68
C ASN A 425 11.51 -7.93 29.96
N SER A 426 11.07 -7.49 28.78
CA SER A 426 11.75 -6.46 28.01
C SER A 426 10.94 -5.19 28.04
N PHE A 427 11.60 -4.04 28.03
CA PHE A 427 10.93 -2.76 27.84
C PHE A 427 11.74 -1.88 26.89
N GLU A 428 11.03 -0.98 26.23
CA GLU A 428 11.62 -0.01 25.31
C GLU A 428 10.99 1.36 25.59
N LEU A 429 11.82 2.38 25.74
CA LEU A 429 11.43 3.78 25.82
C LEU A 429 12.13 4.51 24.70
N GLY A 430 11.34 5.15 23.82
CA GLY A 430 11.86 5.88 22.66
C GLY A 430 11.33 7.31 22.64
N ALA A 431 12.16 8.23 22.20
CA ALA A 431 11.80 9.62 21.88
C ALA A 431 12.35 9.98 20.49
N ASP A 432 11.53 10.60 19.67
CA ASP A 432 11.83 11.00 18.31
C ASP A 432 11.36 12.44 18.10
N LEU A 433 12.27 13.32 17.75
CA LEU A 433 12.00 14.70 17.36
C LEU A 433 12.29 14.86 15.87
N SER A 434 11.28 15.16 15.08
CA SER A 434 11.43 15.36 13.64
C SER A 434 10.89 16.71 13.19
N MET A 435 11.54 17.28 12.19
CA MET A 435 11.10 18.48 11.48
C MET A 435 11.08 18.18 9.99
N SER A 436 9.91 18.22 9.38
CA SER A 436 9.71 18.03 7.95
C SER A 436 9.25 19.31 7.28
N VAL A 437 9.93 19.72 6.22
CA VAL A 437 9.65 20.94 5.45
C VAL A 437 9.36 20.55 4.01
N PRO A 438 8.26 21.01 3.37
CA PRO A 438 7.88 20.62 2.00
C PRO A 438 8.67 21.38 0.92
N GLN A 439 9.98 21.46 1.09
CA GLN A 439 10.93 22.10 0.15
C GLN A 439 12.34 21.57 0.37
N LEU A 440 13.23 21.77 -0.61
CA LEU A 440 14.65 21.52 -0.42
C LEU A 440 15.29 22.73 0.28
N LEU A 441 15.86 22.52 1.48
CA LEU A 441 16.49 23.59 2.25
C LEU A 441 17.90 23.94 1.74
N PHE A 442 18.57 22.97 1.08
CA PHE A 442 19.92 23.13 0.55
C PHE A 442 20.23 22.06 -0.51
N PRO A 443 20.98 22.33 -1.63
CA PRO A 443 21.29 23.63 -2.21
C PRO A 443 20.13 24.09 -3.10
N GLY A 444 19.43 25.08 -2.77
CA GLY A 444 18.36 25.60 -3.61
C GLY A 444 17.43 26.49 -2.82
N GLY A 445 17.26 27.69 -3.29
CA GLY A 445 16.34 28.66 -2.73
C GLY A 445 14.88 28.35 -3.13
N TYR A 446 14.01 29.26 -2.72
CA TYR A 446 12.57 29.25 -3.04
C TYR A 446 12.27 29.52 -4.53
N ASP A 447 13.28 29.76 -5.35
CA ASP A 447 13.14 30.35 -6.69
C ASP A 447 12.81 29.32 -7.80
N HIS A 448 12.80 28.02 -7.48
CA HIS A 448 12.44 26.99 -8.43
C HIS A 448 11.01 26.50 -8.19
N PRO A 449 10.11 26.61 -9.18
CA PRO A 449 8.80 25.97 -9.11
C PRO A 449 9.00 24.46 -9.05
N TYR A 450 8.73 23.86 -7.90
CA TYR A 450 8.74 22.40 -7.77
C TYR A 450 7.42 21.85 -8.33
N GLU A 451 7.43 21.44 -9.57
CA GLU A 451 6.28 20.77 -10.19
C GLU A 451 5.92 19.46 -9.50
N ARG A 452 6.78 18.95 -8.62
CA ARG A 452 6.68 17.64 -8.00
C ARG A 452 6.98 17.66 -6.51
N PRO A 453 6.56 16.60 -5.76
CA PRO A 453 6.81 16.54 -4.33
C PRO A 453 8.28 16.66 -3.99
N VAL A 454 8.59 17.54 -3.04
CA VAL A 454 9.91 17.71 -2.46
C VAL A 454 9.77 17.89 -0.96
N SER A 455 10.72 17.36 -0.19
CA SER A 455 10.78 17.58 1.25
C SER A 455 12.21 17.49 1.78
N THR A 456 12.44 18.20 2.86
CA THR A 456 13.63 18.04 3.71
C THR A 456 13.16 17.64 5.10
N THR A 457 13.68 16.53 5.61
CA THR A 457 13.36 16.03 6.95
C THR A 457 14.62 15.91 7.78
N ALA A 458 14.65 16.60 8.91
CA ALA A 458 15.65 16.44 9.95
C ALA A 458 15.03 15.67 11.11
N ARG A 459 15.75 14.68 11.65
CA ARG A 459 15.27 13.80 12.71
C ARG A 459 16.36 13.59 13.75
N LEU A 460 15.98 13.63 15.02
CA LEU A 460 16.79 13.20 16.17
C LEU A 460 16.00 12.15 16.92
N TYR A 461 16.68 11.11 17.37
CA TYR A 461 16.02 10.03 18.10
C TYR A 461 16.90 9.49 19.21
N ALA A 462 16.26 8.95 20.24
CA ALA A 462 16.89 8.19 21.32
C ALA A 462 15.99 7.05 21.74
N ASP A 463 16.49 5.85 21.71
CA ASP A 463 15.80 4.62 22.10
C ASP A 463 16.60 3.92 23.20
N TRP A 464 15.97 3.73 24.35
CA TRP A 464 16.52 2.98 25.45
C TRP A 464 15.75 1.68 25.63
N PHE A 465 16.43 0.58 25.44
CA PHE A 465 15.81 -0.72 25.53
C PHE A 465 16.59 -1.68 26.41
N ASN A 466 15.79 -2.42 27.19
CA ASN A 466 16.25 -3.50 28.04
C ASN A 466 15.74 -4.82 27.49
N ARG A 467 16.65 -5.69 27.12
CA ARG A 467 16.37 -7.09 26.81
C ARG A 467 16.58 -7.90 28.06
N GLY A 468 15.51 -8.14 28.81
CA GLY A 468 15.58 -8.84 30.09
C GLY A 468 16.36 -10.14 30.00
N GLY A 469 17.30 -10.34 30.94
CA GLY A 469 18.19 -11.48 30.95
C GLY A 469 19.38 -11.44 29.99
N PHE A 470 19.53 -10.35 29.20
CA PHE A 470 20.63 -10.21 28.25
C PHE A 470 21.41 -8.90 28.41
N PHE A 471 20.82 -7.75 28.02
CA PHE A 471 21.52 -6.47 27.98
C PHE A 471 20.60 -5.27 28.09
N ARG A 472 21.18 -4.12 28.43
CA ARG A 472 20.59 -2.78 28.23
C ARG A 472 21.40 -2.02 27.20
N MET A 473 20.71 -1.34 26.31
CA MET A 473 21.34 -0.57 25.25
C MET A 473 20.62 0.77 25.08
N LEU A 474 21.42 1.82 24.88
CA LEU A 474 20.96 3.12 24.44
C LEU A 474 21.38 3.30 22.97
N ALA A 475 20.42 3.54 22.11
CA ALA A 475 20.64 3.93 20.73
C ALA A 475 20.17 5.36 20.55
N PHE A 476 21.01 6.26 20.06
CA PHE A 476 20.63 7.61 19.75
C PHE A 476 21.28 8.09 18.47
N GLY A 477 20.66 9.08 17.83
CA GLY A 477 21.18 9.54 16.56
C GLY A 477 20.37 10.62 15.93
N GLY A 478 20.74 10.92 14.68
CA GLY A 478 19.99 11.88 13.86
C GLY A 478 20.31 11.76 12.39
N ASN A 479 19.39 12.20 11.57
CA ASN A 479 19.58 12.20 10.13
C ASN A 479 18.98 13.44 9.49
N LEU A 480 19.47 13.75 8.28
CA LEU A 480 18.95 14.76 7.40
C LEU A 480 18.66 14.11 6.05
N THR A 481 17.41 14.13 5.62
CA THR A 481 16.96 13.47 4.40
C THR A 481 16.32 14.46 3.45
N TYR A 482 16.72 14.43 2.19
CA TYR A 482 16.13 15.15 1.07
C TYR A 482 15.37 14.16 0.20
N ALA A 483 14.07 14.35 0.01
CA ALA A 483 13.27 13.55 -0.90
C ALA A 483 12.68 14.43 -2.01
N PHE A 484 12.80 13.98 -3.26
CA PHE A 484 12.26 14.68 -4.42
C PHE A 484 11.92 13.71 -5.55
N SER A 485 10.94 14.08 -6.38
CA SER A 485 10.53 13.29 -7.53
C SER A 485 10.92 13.98 -8.82
N THR A 486 11.55 13.26 -9.75
CA THR A 486 11.90 13.76 -11.10
C THR A 486 10.85 13.38 -12.14
N SER A 487 10.03 12.37 -11.86
CA SER A 487 8.86 11.99 -12.65
C SER A 487 7.73 11.49 -11.74
N GLU A 488 6.55 11.22 -12.31
CA GLU A 488 5.43 10.64 -11.56
C GLU A 488 5.75 9.26 -10.97
N VAL A 489 6.73 8.60 -11.57
CA VAL A 489 7.14 7.24 -11.22
C VAL A 489 8.53 7.16 -10.59
N LEU A 490 9.31 8.24 -10.58
CA LEU A 490 10.69 8.23 -10.13
C LEU A 490 10.92 9.17 -8.96
N THR A 491 11.26 8.60 -7.81
CA THR A 491 11.51 9.31 -6.56
C THR A 491 12.95 9.06 -6.08
N HIS A 492 13.60 10.12 -5.67
CA HIS A 492 14.94 10.14 -5.10
C HIS A 492 14.88 10.48 -3.61
N SER A 493 15.66 9.80 -2.81
CA SER A 493 15.87 10.12 -1.39
C SER A 493 17.38 10.14 -1.11
N VAL A 494 17.89 11.27 -0.66
CA VAL A 494 19.29 11.47 -0.33
C VAL A 494 19.40 11.79 1.15
N THR A 495 20.08 10.96 1.90
CA THR A 495 20.38 11.18 3.32
C THR A 495 21.89 11.35 3.45
N PRO A 496 22.43 12.59 3.31
CA PRO A 496 23.86 12.83 3.35
C PRO A 496 24.47 12.58 4.74
N PHE A 497 23.68 12.75 5.78
CA PHE A 497 24.09 12.53 7.16
C PHE A 497 23.07 11.66 7.88
N ASN A 498 23.50 10.50 8.28
CA ASN A 498 22.79 9.60 9.19
C ASN A 498 23.79 9.12 10.25
N LEU A 499 23.61 9.59 11.46
CA LEU A 499 24.51 9.36 12.59
C LEU A 499 23.79 8.44 13.57
N THR A 500 24.31 7.27 13.83
CA THR A 500 23.75 6.31 14.78
C THR A 500 24.82 5.94 15.81
N PHE A 501 24.50 6.13 17.08
CA PHE A 501 25.32 5.71 18.22
C PHE A 501 24.59 4.61 18.97
N ASN A 502 25.23 3.48 19.12
CA ASN A 502 24.74 2.38 19.92
C ASN A 502 25.71 2.20 21.11
N THR A 503 25.18 2.33 22.31
CA THR A 503 25.97 2.18 23.56
C THR A 503 25.38 1.07 24.40
N LEU A 504 26.17 0.06 24.67
CA LEU A 504 25.81 -1.05 25.55
C LEU A 504 26.12 -0.63 27.00
N GLU A 505 25.05 -0.42 27.80
CA GLU A 505 25.19 0.07 29.18
C GLU A 505 25.48 -1.05 30.19
N HIS A 506 24.84 -2.20 30.00
CA HIS A 506 24.93 -3.33 30.93
C HIS A 506 24.70 -4.64 30.19
N THR A 507 25.48 -5.65 30.55
CA THR A 507 25.34 -7.05 30.13
C THR A 507 25.17 -7.98 31.32
N THR A 508 24.52 -9.12 31.09
CA THR A 508 24.46 -10.20 32.09
C THR A 508 25.57 -11.20 31.84
N GLN A 509 26.02 -11.93 32.88
CA GLN A 509 27.00 -13.02 32.74
C GLN A 509 26.62 -14.02 31.65
N ARG A 510 25.32 -14.29 31.51
CA ARG A 510 24.77 -15.15 30.44
C ARG A 510 25.03 -14.58 29.05
N PHE A 511 24.82 -13.29 28.87
CA PHE A 511 25.08 -12.64 27.60
C PHE A 511 26.59 -12.52 27.31
N ASP A 512 27.39 -12.26 28.33
CA ASP A 512 28.86 -12.24 28.22
C ASP A 512 29.39 -13.61 27.78
N SER A 513 28.85 -14.71 28.32
CA SER A 513 29.18 -16.07 27.88
C SER A 513 28.80 -16.32 26.41
N ILE A 514 27.67 -15.79 25.96
CA ILE A 514 27.24 -15.88 24.55
C ILE A 514 28.19 -15.08 23.66
N MET A 515 28.55 -13.87 24.05
CA MET A 515 29.50 -13.03 23.31
C MET A 515 30.90 -13.65 23.24
N THR A 516 31.32 -14.33 24.29
CA THR A 516 32.61 -15.04 24.32
C THR A 516 32.60 -16.30 23.45
N ALA A 517 31.48 -17.03 23.45
CA ALA A 517 31.30 -18.21 22.60
C ALA A 517 31.16 -17.86 21.12
N ASN A 518 30.65 -16.65 20.83
CA ASN A 518 30.40 -16.15 19.47
C ASN A 518 31.01 -14.75 19.29
N PRO A 519 32.29 -14.66 18.92
CA PRO A 519 33.01 -13.38 18.80
C PRO A 519 32.34 -12.35 17.87
N ILE A 520 31.63 -12.80 16.84
CA ILE A 520 30.88 -11.94 15.92
C ILE A 520 29.72 -11.22 16.64
N ILE A 521 29.04 -11.92 17.55
CA ILE A 521 28.02 -11.32 18.42
C ILE A 521 28.65 -10.26 19.31
N GLY A 522 29.80 -10.62 19.95
CA GLY A 522 30.53 -9.68 20.78
C GLY A 522 30.97 -8.42 20.06
N LEU A 523 31.40 -8.53 18.79
CA LEU A 523 31.72 -7.39 17.93
C LEU A 523 30.48 -6.55 17.58
N SER A 524 29.32 -7.18 17.42
CA SER A 524 28.08 -6.51 17.01
C SER A 524 27.38 -5.72 18.11
N PHE A 525 27.62 -6.11 19.37
CA PHE A 525 27.01 -5.46 20.54
C PHE A 525 27.97 -4.53 21.30
N ARG A 526 29.06 -4.11 20.68
CA ARG A 526 29.92 -3.06 21.22
C ARG A 526 29.37 -1.68 21.01
N ASN A 527 29.93 -0.73 21.76
CA ASN A 527 29.68 0.68 21.47
C ASN A 527 30.14 0.99 20.04
N GLN A 528 29.20 1.43 19.21
CA GLN A 528 29.42 1.66 17.80
C GLN A 528 28.90 3.02 17.38
N PHE A 529 29.70 3.71 16.58
CA PHE A 529 29.27 4.87 15.85
C PHE A 529 29.19 4.56 14.36
N ILE A 530 28.02 4.77 13.74
CA ILE A 530 27.75 4.49 12.33
C ILE A 530 27.38 5.78 11.62
N PRO A 531 28.38 6.60 11.23
CA PRO A 531 28.15 7.77 10.38
C PRO A 531 27.99 7.32 8.94
N SER A 532 26.79 7.43 8.38
CA SER A 532 26.50 6.97 7.02
C SER A 532 25.85 8.02 6.15
N ALA A 533 26.01 7.86 4.83
CA ALA A 533 25.26 8.55 3.79
C ALA A 533 24.52 7.51 2.96
N THR A 534 23.26 7.78 2.66
CA THR A 534 22.38 6.84 1.92
C THR A 534 21.71 7.55 0.75
N TYR A 535 21.69 6.88 -0.40
CA TYR A 535 20.90 7.28 -1.56
C TYR A 535 19.93 6.18 -1.92
N THR A 536 18.65 6.52 -2.08
CA THR A 536 17.61 5.59 -2.53
C THR A 536 16.92 6.16 -3.77
N LEU A 537 16.85 5.32 -4.80
CA LEU A 537 16.12 5.57 -6.03
C LEU A 537 14.94 4.60 -6.12
N THR A 538 13.73 5.11 -6.24
CA THR A 538 12.52 4.29 -6.39
C THR A 538 11.84 4.62 -7.70
N TYR A 539 11.71 3.63 -8.57
CA TYR A 539 10.82 3.63 -9.71
C TYR A 539 9.54 2.89 -9.33
N ASP A 540 8.39 3.52 -9.40
CA ASP A 540 7.10 2.93 -9.04
C ASP A 540 6.01 3.41 -9.99
N ASN A 541 5.52 2.51 -10.86
CA ASN A 541 4.41 2.79 -11.76
C ASN A 541 3.11 2.05 -11.36
N THR A 542 3.05 1.52 -10.15
CA THR A 542 1.88 0.73 -9.67
C THR A 542 0.60 1.56 -9.57
N ASN A 543 0.74 2.87 -9.36
CA ASN A 543 -0.35 3.84 -9.22
C ASN A 543 -0.63 4.65 -10.50
N VAL A 544 0.17 4.46 -11.55
CA VAL A 544 -0.04 5.16 -12.83
C VAL A 544 -1.03 4.35 -13.66
N GLY A 545 -2.22 4.90 -13.90
CA GLY A 545 -3.38 4.39 -14.66
C GLY A 545 -3.17 3.11 -15.48
N SER A 546 -3.85 2.67 -16.38
CA SER A 546 -3.90 1.44 -17.19
C SER A 546 -2.58 0.63 -17.45
N THR A 547 -1.58 0.63 -16.57
CA THR A 547 -0.36 -0.17 -16.75
C THR A 547 -0.67 -1.66 -16.63
N ARG A 548 -0.56 -2.39 -17.73
CA ARG A 548 -0.82 -3.84 -17.78
C ARG A 548 0.08 -4.65 -16.87
N HIS A 549 1.31 -4.19 -16.67
CA HIS A 549 2.33 -4.84 -15.84
C HIS A 549 2.97 -3.85 -14.88
N PRO A 550 2.28 -3.49 -13.77
CA PRO A 550 2.85 -2.59 -12.77
C PRO A 550 4.16 -3.13 -12.22
N SER A 551 5.11 -2.23 -11.98
CA SER A 551 6.45 -2.58 -11.51
C SER A 551 6.93 -1.57 -10.48
N ARG A 552 7.69 -2.05 -9.50
CA ARG A 552 8.40 -1.22 -8.53
C ARG A 552 9.84 -1.69 -8.43
N VAL A 553 10.78 -0.77 -8.60
CA VAL A 553 12.22 -1.06 -8.45
C VAL A 553 12.80 -0.04 -7.47
N THR A 554 13.43 -0.54 -6.42
CA THR A 554 14.11 0.29 -5.42
C THR A 554 15.59 -0.07 -5.41
N PHE A 555 16.44 0.91 -5.63
CA PHE A 555 17.89 0.83 -5.49
C PHE A 555 18.30 1.66 -4.27
N THR A 556 19.07 1.07 -3.36
CA THR A 556 19.62 1.79 -2.20
C THR A 556 21.12 1.57 -2.12
N ALA A 557 21.87 2.66 -2.00
CA ALA A 557 23.30 2.67 -1.79
C ALA A 557 23.63 3.40 -0.48
N THR A 558 24.39 2.76 0.41
CA THR A 558 24.82 3.31 1.69
C THR A 558 26.32 3.26 1.81
N SER A 559 26.95 4.37 2.19
CA SER A 559 28.38 4.45 2.53
C SER A 559 28.52 4.91 3.97
N ALA A 560 29.11 4.08 4.81
CA ALA A 560 29.35 4.39 6.23
C ALA A 560 30.85 4.65 6.47
N GLY A 561 31.14 5.62 7.33
CA GLY A 561 32.49 5.96 7.78
C GLY A 561 33.39 6.65 6.77
N ALA A 562 33.03 6.75 5.50
CA ALA A 562 33.85 7.41 4.47
C ALA A 562 34.10 8.88 4.80
N LEU A 563 33.05 9.64 5.11
CA LEU A 563 33.15 11.05 5.48
C LEU A 563 33.89 11.22 6.83
N ALA A 564 33.63 10.34 7.81
CA ALA A 564 34.31 10.41 9.10
C ALA A 564 35.82 10.18 8.98
N SER A 565 36.28 9.39 8.03
CA SER A 565 37.70 9.15 7.77
C SER A 565 38.44 10.38 7.23
N LEU A 566 37.75 11.30 6.59
CA LEU A 566 38.34 12.57 6.13
C LEU A 566 38.73 13.49 7.30
N PHE A 567 37.98 13.43 8.40
CA PHE A 567 38.19 14.25 9.60
C PHE A 567 39.06 13.55 10.66
N SER A 568 39.33 12.26 10.53
CA SER A 568 40.03 11.43 11.53
C SER A 568 41.17 10.62 10.94
N ARG A 569 42.15 11.29 10.29
CA ARG A 569 43.28 10.64 9.59
C ARG A 569 44.19 9.79 10.47
N GLN A 570 44.27 10.08 11.75
CA GLN A 570 45.20 9.36 12.69
C GLN A 570 44.49 8.61 13.83
N LYS A 571 43.24 8.89 14.13
CA LYS A 571 42.50 8.24 15.21
C LYS A 571 41.34 7.43 14.59
N LYS A 572 41.41 6.10 14.72
CA LYS A 572 40.34 5.16 14.28
C LYS A 572 39.01 5.35 15.03
N SER A 573 38.85 6.45 15.74
CA SER A 573 37.71 6.82 16.56
C SER A 573 37.32 8.29 16.33
N LEU A 574 36.05 8.58 16.37
CA LEU A 574 35.49 9.93 16.44
C LEU A 574 34.82 10.07 17.80
N LEU A 575 35.10 11.18 18.53
CA LEU A 575 34.62 11.36 19.91
C LEU A 575 35.01 10.22 20.88
N GLY A 576 36.11 9.52 20.61
CA GLY A 576 36.56 8.39 21.44
C GLY A 576 35.86 7.05 21.15
N ILE A 577 34.89 7.02 20.24
CA ILE A 577 34.15 5.81 19.87
C ILE A 577 34.59 5.34 18.47
N PRO A 578 34.91 4.03 18.31
CA PRO A 578 35.22 3.48 17.00
C PRO A 578 34.05 3.63 16.03
N TYR A 579 34.32 4.03 14.80
CA TYR A 579 33.27 4.14 13.79
C TYR A 579 33.33 3.01 12.76
N ALA A 580 32.14 2.57 12.33
CA ALA A 580 32.00 1.52 11.32
C ALA A 580 32.32 2.07 9.92
N GLN A 581 33.01 1.25 9.09
CA GLN A 581 33.28 1.56 7.70
C GLN A 581 32.80 0.42 6.79
N PHE A 582 31.81 0.72 5.96
CA PHE A 582 31.29 -0.21 4.96
C PHE A 582 30.62 0.51 3.79
N VAL A 583 30.48 -0.21 2.69
CA VAL A 583 29.63 0.16 1.57
C VAL A 583 28.58 -0.93 1.38
N LYS A 584 27.31 -0.54 1.22
CA LYS A 584 26.18 -1.45 1.05
C LYS A 584 25.34 -1.01 -0.13
N GLY A 585 25.03 -1.94 -1.02
CA GLY A 585 24.12 -1.73 -2.15
C GLY A 585 23.01 -2.76 -2.12
N THR A 586 21.76 -2.34 -2.37
CA THR A 586 20.61 -3.24 -2.49
C THR A 586 19.76 -2.85 -3.69
N VAL A 587 19.25 -3.85 -4.40
CA VAL A 587 18.23 -3.69 -5.44
C VAL A 587 17.06 -4.60 -5.08
N GLU A 588 15.87 -4.05 -5.05
CA GLU A 588 14.62 -4.81 -4.95
C GLU A 588 13.76 -4.46 -6.16
N ALA A 589 13.35 -5.48 -6.93
CA ALA A 589 12.52 -5.33 -8.11
C ALA A 589 11.26 -6.20 -7.97
N CYS A 590 10.10 -5.57 -7.94
CA CYS A 590 8.79 -6.22 -7.92
C CYS A 590 8.08 -5.98 -9.25
N ARG A 591 7.45 -7.02 -9.80
CA ARG A 591 6.63 -6.91 -11.01
C ARG A 591 5.36 -7.75 -10.90
N TYR A 592 4.23 -7.19 -11.36
CA TYR A 592 2.93 -7.80 -11.24
C TYR A 592 2.35 -8.04 -12.64
N TYR A 593 2.11 -9.31 -12.98
CA TYR A 593 1.53 -9.73 -14.25
C TYR A 593 0.05 -10.05 -14.04
N ARG A 594 -0.84 -9.19 -14.56
CA ARG A 594 -2.28 -9.41 -14.56
C ARG A 594 -2.67 -10.07 -15.87
N PHE A 595 -3.05 -11.35 -15.85
CA PHE A 595 -3.31 -12.12 -17.07
C PHE A 595 -4.75 -12.62 -17.20
N ALA A 596 -5.54 -12.58 -16.13
CA ALA A 596 -6.96 -12.85 -16.16
C ALA A 596 -7.67 -12.04 -15.08
N THR A 597 -9.00 -12.03 -15.10
CA THR A 597 -9.80 -11.34 -14.09
C THR A 597 -9.47 -11.93 -12.71
N HIS A 598 -8.93 -11.10 -11.83
CA HIS A 598 -8.49 -11.45 -10.47
C HIS A 598 -7.33 -12.46 -10.37
N HIS A 599 -6.62 -12.75 -11.46
CA HIS A 599 -5.40 -13.56 -11.43
C HIS A 599 -4.17 -12.66 -11.60
N THR A 600 -3.24 -12.77 -10.66
CA THR A 600 -2.00 -11.99 -10.67
C THR A 600 -0.82 -12.89 -10.34
N LEU A 601 0.21 -12.87 -11.18
CA LEU A 601 1.53 -13.39 -10.82
C LEU A 601 2.37 -12.21 -10.34
N ALA A 602 2.72 -12.21 -9.06
CA ALA A 602 3.64 -11.26 -8.46
C ALA A 602 5.02 -11.90 -8.39
N THR A 603 6.04 -11.18 -8.85
CA THR A 603 7.43 -11.61 -8.79
C THR A 603 8.27 -10.57 -8.07
N ARG A 604 9.24 -11.01 -7.27
CA ARG A 604 10.21 -10.15 -6.61
C ARG A 604 11.62 -10.73 -6.76
N LEU A 605 12.59 -9.85 -6.97
CA LEU A 605 14.02 -10.15 -6.93
C LEU A 605 14.68 -9.17 -5.97
N ILE A 606 15.47 -9.69 -5.03
CA ILE A 606 16.30 -8.88 -4.13
C ILE A 606 17.75 -9.31 -4.33
N ALA A 607 18.62 -8.34 -4.57
CA ALA A 607 20.06 -8.52 -4.60
C ALA A 607 20.72 -7.48 -3.69
N GLY A 608 21.63 -7.90 -2.85
CA GLY A 608 22.34 -7.03 -1.91
C GLY A 608 23.79 -7.41 -1.77
N ILE A 609 24.65 -6.41 -1.64
CA ILE A 609 26.08 -6.57 -1.34
C ILE A 609 26.49 -5.57 -0.28
N LEU A 610 27.30 -6.04 0.67
CA LEU A 610 27.88 -5.26 1.75
C LEU A 610 29.36 -5.56 1.83
N HIS A 611 30.19 -4.53 1.76
CA HIS A 611 31.64 -4.65 1.85
C HIS A 611 32.16 -3.78 2.98
N ALA A 612 32.66 -4.42 4.02
CA ALA A 612 33.31 -3.76 5.16
C ALA A 612 34.80 -3.53 4.88
N TYR A 613 35.32 -2.37 5.28
CA TYR A 613 36.71 -1.97 5.05
C TYR A 613 37.26 -1.11 6.19
N GLY A 614 38.52 -0.71 6.13
CA GLY A 614 39.14 0.22 7.08
C GLY A 614 39.10 -0.22 8.54
N ASN A 615 38.39 0.53 9.39
CA ASN A 615 38.31 0.24 10.83
C ASN A 615 37.69 -1.13 11.15
N ALA A 616 36.89 -1.70 10.30
CA ALA A 616 36.33 -3.02 10.48
C ALA A 616 37.41 -4.13 10.46
N THR A 617 38.54 -3.89 9.78
CA THR A 617 39.70 -4.83 9.77
C THR A 617 40.50 -4.78 11.05
N HIS A 618 40.65 -3.60 11.65
CA HIS A 618 41.50 -3.38 12.81
C HIS A 618 40.89 -3.79 14.16
N LEU A 619 39.58 -3.80 14.27
CA LEU A 619 38.89 -4.28 15.47
C LEU A 619 39.22 -5.78 15.76
N ARG A 620 39.62 -6.53 14.75
CA ARG A 620 40.03 -7.93 14.87
C ARG A 620 41.47 -8.10 15.39
N GLU A 621 42.40 -7.25 14.97
CA GLU A 621 43.78 -7.30 15.41
C GLU A 621 43.95 -7.02 16.91
N GLN A 622 43.08 -6.18 17.49
CA GLN A 622 43.14 -5.82 18.91
C GLN A 622 42.69 -6.93 19.88
N HIS A 623 42.12 -8.03 19.39
CA HIS A 623 41.55 -9.10 20.19
C HIS A 623 42.29 -10.44 20.07
N GLY A 624 43.55 -10.42 19.62
CA GLY A 624 44.46 -11.56 19.72
C GLY A 624 44.18 -12.77 18.81
N GLY A 625 43.35 -12.58 17.79
CA GLY A 625 43.11 -13.60 16.78
C GLY A 625 44.17 -13.53 15.68
N ASN A 626 45.04 -14.50 15.59
CA ASN A 626 46.00 -14.70 14.49
C ASN A 626 45.35 -15.08 13.15
N GLU A 627 44.05 -14.84 12.99
CA GLU A 627 43.30 -15.25 11.83
C GLU A 627 43.19 -14.14 10.80
N ALA A 628 43.84 -14.34 9.69
CA ALA A 628 43.77 -13.49 8.54
C ALA A 628 42.31 -13.43 7.99
N GLY A 629 41.67 -12.28 8.09
CA GLY A 629 40.86 -11.93 6.96
C GLY A 629 39.38 -11.71 7.06
N SER A 630 38.63 -11.64 8.12
CA SER A 630 37.24 -11.19 7.99
C SER A 630 37.03 -9.78 8.54
N THR A 631 36.71 -8.86 7.63
CA THR A 631 36.13 -7.56 7.95
C THR A 631 34.65 -7.77 8.24
N VAL A 632 34.18 -7.43 9.42
CA VAL A 632 32.78 -7.63 9.83
C VAL A 632 32.09 -6.28 9.91
N ALA A 633 31.02 -6.12 9.16
CA ALA A 633 30.13 -4.98 9.32
C ALA A 633 29.24 -5.13 10.57
N PRO A 634 28.69 -4.02 11.10
CA PRO A 634 27.72 -4.09 12.19
C PRO A 634 26.62 -5.10 11.91
N PHE A 635 26.25 -5.89 12.90
CA PHE A 635 25.24 -6.94 12.79
C PHE A 635 23.88 -6.41 12.28
N SER A 636 23.51 -5.19 12.68
CA SER A 636 22.29 -4.51 12.20
C SER A 636 22.29 -4.25 10.70
N GLU A 637 23.46 -4.21 10.06
CA GLU A 637 23.61 -3.92 8.63
C GLU A 637 23.75 -5.17 7.77
N GLN A 638 24.09 -6.32 8.36
CA GLN A 638 24.24 -7.57 7.64
C GLN A 638 22.92 -8.10 7.10
N PHE A 639 22.98 -8.80 5.97
CA PHE A 639 21.82 -9.43 5.37
C PHE A 639 21.45 -10.73 6.06
N HIS A 640 20.17 -11.06 6.04
CA HIS A 640 19.61 -12.34 6.46
C HIS A 640 18.45 -12.73 5.56
N VAL A 641 18.00 -13.97 5.61
CA VAL A 641 16.88 -14.51 4.87
C VAL A 641 15.97 -15.37 5.76
N GLY A 642 14.78 -15.68 5.25
CA GLY A 642 13.75 -16.44 5.93
C GLY A 642 12.69 -15.56 6.62
N GLY A 643 11.57 -16.17 6.92
CA GLY A 643 10.42 -15.50 7.54
C GLY A 643 9.28 -15.18 6.58
N ALA A 644 8.23 -14.59 7.13
CA ALA A 644 6.95 -14.38 6.44
C ALA A 644 7.00 -13.54 5.16
N ASN A 645 8.00 -12.67 5.01
CA ASN A 645 8.11 -11.75 3.87
C ASN A 645 9.32 -12.05 2.96
N ASP A 646 10.13 -13.04 3.31
CA ASP A 646 11.32 -13.46 2.56
C ASP A 646 11.10 -14.87 2.01
N ILE A 647 11.94 -15.86 2.38
CA ILE A 647 11.78 -17.26 1.98
C ILE A 647 10.88 -17.97 3.00
N ARG A 648 9.59 -18.05 2.70
CA ARG A 648 8.53 -18.47 3.66
C ARG A 648 8.61 -19.93 4.11
N ALA A 649 9.39 -20.75 3.44
CA ALA A 649 9.62 -22.12 3.85
C ALA A 649 10.56 -22.27 5.07
N PHE A 650 11.18 -21.16 5.50
CA PHE A 650 12.14 -21.14 6.60
C PHE A 650 11.82 -20.06 7.62
N PRO A 651 12.10 -20.30 8.92
CA PRO A 651 11.94 -19.27 9.93
C PRO A 651 12.88 -18.09 9.68
N LEU A 652 12.62 -16.96 10.32
CA LEU A 652 13.47 -15.80 10.27
C LEU A 652 14.89 -16.14 10.71
N ARG A 653 15.89 -15.85 9.84
CA ARG A 653 17.28 -16.24 10.06
C ARG A 653 17.44 -17.75 10.27
N GLY A 654 16.71 -18.57 9.53
CA GLY A 654 16.74 -20.03 9.67
C GLY A 654 17.76 -20.72 8.76
N ILE A 655 18.35 -20.00 7.81
CA ILE A 655 19.29 -20.52 6.80
C ILE A 655 20.39 -19.52 6.48
N GLY A 656 21.49 -20.01 5.91
CA GLY A 656 22.67 -19.23 5.52
C GLY A 656 23.61 -18.97 6.70
N PRO A 657 24.78 -18.35 6.45
CA PRO A 657 25.33 -18.02 5.13
C PRO A 657 25.86 -19.25 4.38
N GLY A 658 25.57 -19.31 3.07
CA GLY A 658 25.94 -20.44 2.22
C GLY A 658 25.43 -21.78 2.74
N SER A 659 26.31 -22.79 2.83
CA SER A 659 26.00 -24.10 3.41
C SER A 659 26.33 -24.19 4.92
N TYR A 660 26.68 -23.09 5.57
CA TYR A 660 26.93 -23.08 7.02
C TYR A 660 25.63 -23.27 7.80
N HIS A 661 25.70 -24.13 8.81
CA HIS A 661 24.61 -24.36 9.74
C HIS A 661 25.09 -24.22 11.17
N ALA A 662 24.62 -23.18 11.84
CA ALA A 662 24.87 -23.02 13.28
C ALA A 662 23.96 -23.96 14.06
N THR A 663 24.57 -24.63 15.08
CA THR A 663 23.82 -25.49 16.00
C THR A 663 23.69 -24.81 17.36
N GLY A 664 22.56 -25.05 18.02
CA GLY A 664 22.32 -24.54 19.38
C GLY A 664 21.23 -23.49 19.48
N ARG A 665 21.00 -23.01 20.69
CA ARG A 665 19.84 -22.15 21.05
C ARG A 665 19.88 -20.75 20.39
N TYR A 666 21.09 -20.26 20.05
CA TYR A 666 21.29 -18.92 19.47
C TYR A 666 21.79 -18.97 18.04
N ALA A 667 21.65 -20.11 17.38
CA ALA A 667 22.06 -20.32 16.00
C ALA A 667 21.56 -19.23 15.02
N TYR A 668 20.33 -18.72 15.24
CA TYR A 668 19.73 -17.66 14.41
C TYR A 668 20.54 -16.36 14.37
N ILE A 669 21.46 -16.13 15.31
CA ILE A 669 22.29 -14.91 15.33
C ILE A 669 23.42 -15.03 14.32
N ASP A 670 23.97 -16.23 14.10
CA ASP A 670 25.07 -16.47 13.17
C ASP A 670 24.63 -16.54 11.69
N HIS A 671 23.33 -16.61 11.44
CA HIS A 671 22.77 -16.72 10.09
C HIS A 671 22.65 -15.36 9.39
N THR A 672 23.80 -14.70 9.21
CA THR A 672 23.92 -13.41 8.50
C THR A 672 25.05 -13.44 7.48
N GLY A 673 24.96 -12.60 6.45
CA GLY A 673 25.96 -12.54 5.37
C GLY A 673 26.17 -11.13 4.81
N ASP A 674 27.17 -11.05 3.93
CA ASP A 674 27.56 -9.82 3.22
C ASP A 674 26.88 -9.70 1.86
N VAL A 675 26.44 -10.82 1.29
CA VAL A 675 25.72 -10.89 0.01
C VAL A 675 24.36 -11.51 0.25
N LYS A 676 23.31 -10.95 -0.33
CA LYS A 676 21.95 -11.51 -0.36
C LYS A 676 21.50 -11.67 -1.79
N LEU A 677 20.93 -12.82 -2.10
CA LEU A 677 20.16 -13.02 -3.32
C LEU A 677 18.87 -13.75 -2.96
N GLU A 678 17.75 -13.21 -3.40
CA GLU A 678 16.42 -13.77 -3.13
C GLU A 678 15.52 -13.56 -4.32
N ALA A 679 14.76 -14.58 -4.69
CA ALA A 679 13.75 -14.54 -5.74
C ALA A 679 12.46 -15.17 -5.22
N ASN A 680 11.33 -14.49 -5.45
CA ASN A 680 10.01 -14.92 -5.03
C ASN A 680 9.05 -14.83 -6.22
N ALA A 681 8.17 -15.82 -6.35
CA ALA A 681 7.06 -15.79 -7.28
C ALA A 681 5.80 -16.26 -6.58
N GLU A 682 4.71 -15.48 -6.70
CA GLU A 682 3.43 -15.79 -6.06
C GLU A 682 2.29 -15.63 -7.06
N TRP A 683 1.60 -16.74 -7.36
CA TRP A 683 0.37 -16.71 -8.13
C TRP A 683 -0.83 -16.56 -7.19
N ARG A 684 -1.53 -15.43 -7.35
CA ARG A 684 -2.73 -15.05 -6.60
C ARG A 684 -3.97 -15.31 -7.45
N PHE A 685 -4.95 -16.03 -6.90
CA PHE A 685 -6.16 -16.41 -7.61
C PHE A 685 -7.38 -16.42 -6.70
N PRO A 686 -8.58 -16.15 -7.23
CA PRO A 686 -9.81 -16.15 -6.43
C PRO A 686 -10.21 -17.59 -6.05
N LEU A 687 -10.71 -17.77 -4.83
CA LEU A 687 -11.27 -19.02 -4.36
C LEU A 687 -12.79 -18.90 -4.19
N VAL A 688 -13.22 -18.22 -3.13
CA VAL A 688 -14.63 -18.11 -2.79
C VAL A 688 -14.91 -16.73 -2.17
N GLY A 689 -15.77 -15.95 -2.79
CA GLY A 689 -16.16 -14.63 -2.27
C GLY A 689 -14.96 -13.72 -2.06
N GLN A 690 -14.70 -13.33 -0.82
CA GLN A 690 -13.56 -12.47 -0.44
C GLN A 690 -12.29 -13.26 -0.11
N LEU A 691 -12.33 -14.59 -0.21
CA LEU A 691 -11.18 -15.45 0.02
C LEU A 691 -10.45 -15.73 -1.29
N SER A 692 -9.15 -15.48 -1.31
CA SER A 692 -8.25 -15.79 -2.41
C SER A 692 -7.19 -16.78 -1.98
N GLY A 693 -6.73 -17.60 -2.92
CA GLY A 693 -5.59 -18.50 -2.76
C GLY A 693 -4.30 -17.86 -3.29
N ALA A 694 -3.19 -18.35 -2.80
CA ALA A 694 -1.87 -18.07 -3.34
C ALA A 694 -1.06 -19.36 -3.40
N LEU A 695 -0.35 -19.57 -4.50
CA LEU A 695 0.72 -20.56 -4.61
C LEU A 695 2.03 -19.81 -4.80
N PHE A 696 3.07 -20.22 -4.10
CA PHE A 696 4.33 -19.51 -4.17
C PHE A 696 5.54 -20.45 -4.24
N ILE A 697 6.61 -19.89 -4.79
CA ILE A 697 7.95 -20.47 -4.77
C ILE A 697 8.92 -19.37 -4.38
N ASP A 698 9.78 -19.65 -3.40
CA ASP A 698 10.76 -18.73 -2.84
C ASP A 698 12.13 -19.40 -2.87
N ALA A 699 13.14 -18.69 -3.35
CA ALA A 699 14.51 -19.18 -3.45
C ALA A 699 15.51 -18.10 -3.04
N GLY A 700 16.60 -18.47 -2.41
CA GLY A 700 17.67 -17.52 -2.08
C GLY A 700 18.55 -17.96 -0.93
N ASN A 701 19.53 -17.14 -0.62
CA ASN A 701 20.42 -17.31 0.54
C ASN A 701 21.18 -16.00 0.80
N VAL A 702 21.98 -16.02 1.86
CA VAL A 702 23.02 -15.03 2.11
C VAL A 702 24.38 -15.72 2.11
N TRP A 703 25.45 -14.97 1.84
CA TRP A 703 26.83 -15.48 1.82
C TRP A 703 27.77 -14.44 2.40
N THR A 704 28.95 -14.89 2.86
CA THR A 704 30.08 -14.02 3.17
C THR A 704 30.90 -13.75 1.91
N LEU A 705 31.47 -12.54 1.79
CA LEU A 705 32.40 -12.23 0.68
C LEU A 705 33.75 -12.89 0.85
N ARG A 706 34.19 -13.09 2.09
CA ARG A 706 35.49 -13.69 2.44
C ARG A 706 35.27 -15.01 3.14
N SER A 707 36.33 -15.86 3.12
CA SER A 707 36.31 -17.07 3.92
C SER A 707 36.28 -16.72 5.42
N ASP A 708 35.52 -17.48 6.17
CA ASP A 708 35.38 -17.36 7.61
C ASP A 708 35.57 -18.75 8.22
N ASP A 709 36.71 -18.97 8.90
CA ASP A 709 37.05 -20.26 9.48
C ASP A 709 36.08 -20.66 10.60
N SER A 710 35.43 -19.69 11.23
CA SER A 710 34.39 -19.96 12.24
C SER A 710 33.02 -20.36 11.59
N ARG A 711 32.87 -20.13 10.30
CA ARG A 711 31.65 -20.45 9.55
C ARG A 711 32.01 -21.15 8.23
N PRO A 712 32.47 -22.41 8.26
CA PRO A 712 32.88 -23.16 7.08
C PRO A 712 31.69 -23.30 6.11
N GLY A 713 31.93 -23.11 4.81
CA GLY A 713 30.89 -23.13 3.78
C GLY A 713 30.09 -21.85 3.59
N SER A 714 30.37 -20.78 4.36
CA SER A 714 29.65 -19.51 4.31
C SER A 714 29.98 -18.65 3.09
N GLN A 715 31.16 -18.85 2.47
CA GLN A 715 31.65 -17.99 1.41
C GLN A 715 30.91 -18.22 0.07
N LEU A 716 30.60 -17.13 -0.63
CA LEU A 716 30.07 -17.19 -2.00
C LEU A 716 31.11 -17.81 -2.95
N ARG A 717 30.80 -18.97 -3.51
CA ARG A 717 31.64 -19.70 -4.47
C ARG A 717 30.81 -20.14 -5.68
N SER A 718 31.30 -19.94 -6.88
CA SER A 718 30.60 -20.33 -8.11
C SER A 718 30.30 -21.83 -8.20
N LYS A 719 31.18 -22.66 -7.66
CA LYS A 719 31.04 -24.14 -7.70
C LYS A 719 29.92 -24.68 -6.80
N SER A 720 29.67 -24.05 -5.66
CA SER A 720 28.62 -24.47 -4.70
C SER A 720 27.33 -23.66 -4.82
N PHE A 721 27.31 -22.60 -5.63
CA PHE A 721 26.24 -21.62 -5.69
C PHE A 721 24.83 -22.23 -5.83
N ALA A 722 24.65 -23.19 -6.73
CA ALA A 722 23.36 -23.84 -6.93
C ALA A 722 22.89 -24.66 -5.71
N ASN A 723 23.83 -25.32 -5.03
CA ASN A 723 23.55 -26.10 -3.83
C ASN A 723 23.39 -25.22 -2.60
N ASP A 724 23.93 -24.01 -2.62
CA ASP A 724 23.80 -23.08 -1.49
C ASP A 724 22.44 -22.35 -1.53
N ILE A 725 21.69 -22.40 -2.63
CA ILE A 725 20.38 -21.73 -2.72
C ILE A 725 19.32 -22.58 -2.01
N ALA A 726 18.79 -22.06 -0.93
CA ALA A 726 17.62 -22.61 -0.29
C ALA A 726 16.39 -22.44 -1.20
N LEU A 727 15.57 -23.47 -1.31
CA LEU A 727 14.35 -23.49 -2.13
C LEU A 727 13.16 -23.91 -1.29
N GLY A 728 12.08 -23.19 -1.41
CA GLY A 728 10.81 -23.51 -0.78
C GLY A 728 9.61 -23.19 -1.65
N THR A 729 8.53 -23.86 -1.39
CA THR A 729 7.23 -23.62 -2.00
C THR A 729 6.17 -23.51 -0.93
N GLY A 730 4.94 -23.30 -1.33
CA GLY A 730 3.84 -23.31 -0.38
C GLY A 730 2.54 -22.79 -0.94
N PHE A 731 1.57 -22.79 -0.08
CA PHE A 731 0.25 -22.23 -0.38
C PHE A 731 -0.17 -21.26 0.72
N GLY A 732 -1.03 -20.33 0.35
CA GLY A 732 -1.52 -19.33 1.28
C GLY A 732 -2.98 -18.98 1.03
N LEU A 733 -3.64 -18.52 2.09
CA LEU A 733 -4.97 -17.96 2.05
C LEU A 733 -4.92 -16.45 2.29
N ARG A 734 -5.75 -15.74 1.56
CA ARG A 734 -5.86 -14.28 1.60
C ARG A 734 -7.32 -13.92 1.83
N TYR A 735 -7.65 -13.33 2.96
CA TYR A 735 -9.00 -12.88 3.27
C TYR A 735 -9.09 -11.37 3.26
N ASN A 736 -9.82 -10.82 2.29
CA ASN A 736 -9.97 -9.39 2.09
C ASN A 736 -11.16 -8.83 2.87
N LEU A 737 -10.90 -8.11 3.95
CA LEU A 737 -11.89 -7.44 4.79
C LEU A 737 -12.25 -6.02 4.30
N ARG A 738 -11.89 -5.64 3.06
CA ARG A 738 -11.98 -4.30 2.47
C ARG A 738 -11.03 -3.27 3.09
N VAL A 739 -10.89 -3.25 4.41
CA VAL A 739 -9.99 -2.34 5.16
C VAL A 739 -8.60 -2.95 5.32
N LEU A 740 -8.53 -4.27 5.45
CA LEU A 740 -7.26 -4.99 5.62
C LEU A 740 -7.33 -6.37 4.95
N LEU A 741 -6.18 -6.87 4.55
CA LEU A 741 -5.99 -8.21 4.00
C LEU A 741 -5.35 -9.10 5.07
N LEU A 742 -6.04 -10.14 5.51
CA LEU A 742 -5.45 -11.17 6.37
C LEU A 742 -4.79 -12.24 5.52
N ARG A 743 -3.61 -12.66 5.92
CA ARG A 743 -2.79 -13.65 5.23
C ARG A 743 -2.42 -14.80 6.17
N CYS A 744 -2.55 -16.02 5.67
CA CYS A 744 -2.05 -17.24 6.31
C CYS A 744 -1.28 -18.04 5.26
N ASP A 745 0.01 -18.28 5.47
CA ASP A 745 0.89 -19.01 4.57
C ASP A 745 1.41 -20.28 5.24
N VAL A 746 1.51 -21.36 4.46
CA VAL A 746 2.19 -22.59 4.82
C VAL A 746 3.36 -22.78 3.88
N GLY A 747 4.56 -22.60 4.40
CA GLY A 747 5.80 -22.79 3.67
C GLY A 747 6.30 -24.23 3.80
N ILE A 748 6.73 -24.79 2.68
CA ILE A 748 7.22 -26.16 2.50
C ILE A 748 8.63 -26.08 1.97
N PRO A 749 9.67 -26.45 2.75
CA PRO A 749 11.03 -26.48 2.24
C PRO A 749 11.19 -27.59 1.21
N LEU A 750 11.93 -27.31 0.16
CA LEU A 750 12.27 -28.27 -0.90
C LEU A 750 13.77 -28.58 -0.88
N HIS A 751 14.60 -27.57 -0.62
CA HIS A 751 16.05 -27.72 -0.51
C HIS A 751 16.59 -26.88 0.64
N ILE A 752 17.40 -27.50 1.49
CA ILE A 752 18.15 -26.87 2.59
C ILE A 752 19.63 -26.84 2.18
N PRO A 753 20.32 -25.69 2.26
CA PRO A 753 21.68 -25.54 1.72
C PRO A 753 22.79 -26.23 2.52
N TYR A 754 22.48 -26.84 3.66
CA TYR A 754 23.43 -27.56 4.48
C TYR A 754 23.12 -29.07 4.52
N ASP A 755 24.09 -29.86 4.97
CA ASP A 755 23.95 -31.31 5.09
C ASP A 755 22.90 -31.67 6.15
N THR A 756 21.87 -32.38 5.72
CA THR A 756 20.77 -32.87 6.57
C THR A 756 20.84 -34.37 6.81
N GLY A 757 21.84 -35.04 6.24
CA GLY A 757 21.96 -36.51 6.22
C GLY A 757 21.15 -37.19 5.13
N GLU A 758 20.28 -36.46 4.38
CA GLU A 758 19.53 -36.98 3.25
C GLU A 758 20.27 -36.74 1.93
N GLN A 759 20.22 -37.72 1.01
CA GLN A 759 20.89 -37.61 -0.28
C GLN A 759 20.01 -36.96 -1.35
N GLY A 760 20.64 -36.21 -2.27
CA GLY A 760 20.00 -35.58 -3.39
C GLY A 760 19.64 -34.11 -3.14
N TYR A 761 19.02 -33.46 -4.16
CA TYR A 761 18.65 -32.03 -4.07
C TYR A 761 17.48 -31.81 -3.10
N TYR A 762 16.49 -32.70 -3.09
CA TYR A 762 15.42 -32.70 -2.09
C TYR A 762 15.91 -33.41 -0.80
N ASN A 763 16.41 -32.61 0.13
CA ASN A 763 17.11 -33.10 1.32
C ASN A 763 16.39 -32.80 2.63
N ILE A 764 15.06 -32.93 2.66
CA ILE A 764 14.22 -32.66 3.82
C ILE A 764 14.01 -33.91 4.67
N PRO A 765 14.60 -34.02 5.88
CA PRO A 765 14.56 -35.27 6.67
C PRO A 765 13.15 -35.57 7.25
N HIS A 766 12.36 -34.54 7.59
CA HIS A 766 11.04 -34.69 8.19
C HIS A 766 10.04 -33.70 7.63
N PHE A 767 9.24 -34.09 6.65
CA PHE A 767 8.30 -33.23 5.98
C PHE A 767 7.37 -32.45 6.93
N THR A 768 6.67 -33.14 7.83
CA THR A 768 5.66 -32.50 8.71
C THR A 768 6.27 -31.56 9.75
N ARG A 769 7.50 -31.82 10.20
CA ARG A 769 8.22 -30.96 11.18
C ARG A 769 8.88 -29.75 10.52
N SER A 770 9.09 -29.82 9.23
CA SER A 770 9.76 -28.76 8.46
C SER A 770 8.76 -27.72 7.91
N LEU A 771 7.45 -27.89 8.09
CA LEU A 771 6.44 -26.94 7.68
C LEU A 771 6.54 -25.63 8.50
N CYS A 772 6.54 -24.50 7.79
CA CYS A 772 6.54 -23.17 8.40
C CYS A 772 5.17 -22.51 8.22
N PHE A 773 4.58 -22.05 9.32
CA PHE A 773 3.31 -21.36 9.33
C PHE A 773 3.51 -19.87 9.59
N HIS A 774 2.94 -19.02 8.74
CA HIS A 774 3.04 -17.57 8.87
C HIS A 774 1.67 -16.93 8.87
N PHE A 775 1.46 -16.04 9.84
CA PHE A 775 0.33 -15.13 9.88
C PHE A 775 0.81 -13.72 9.53
N GLY A 776 0.04 -12.97 8.74
CA GLY A 776 0.41 -11.62 8.36
C GLY A 776 -0.77 -10.76 7.94
N VAL A 777 -0.53 -9.48 7.84
CA VAL A 777 -1.45 -8.49 7.30
C VAL A 777 -0.82 -7.89 6.04
N GLY A 778 -1.59 -7.82 4.96
CA GLY A 778 -1.11 -7.38 3.65
C GLY A 778 -0.45 -8.49 2.83
N TYR A 779 -0.02 -8.13 1.63
CA TYR A 779 0.78 -9.01 0.77
C TYR A 779 2.25 -9.03 1.24
N PRO A 780 3.01 -10.10 0.94
CA PRO A 780 4.43 -10.16 1.35
C PRO A 780 5.31 -9.17 0.56
N PHE A 781 4.90 -8.81 -0.67
CA PHE A 781 5.53 -7.85 -1.56
C PHE A 781 4.54 -7.33 -2.60
#